data_83b6ed8f567ea1a7cbf7815872b9d45e
#
_entry.id   83b6ed8f567ea1a7cbf7815872b9d45e
#
_cell.length_a   1.000
_cell.length_b   1.000
_cell.length_c   1.000
_cell.angle_alpha   90.00
_cell.angle_beta   90.00
_cell.angle_gamma   90.00
#
_symmetry.space_group_name_H-M   'P 1'
#
loop_
_entity.id
_entity.type
_entity.pdbx_description
1 polymer ?
#
loop_
_entity_poly.entity_id
_entity_poly.type
_entity_poly.pdbx_seq_one_letter_code
_entity_poly.pdbx_strand_id
1 'polypeptide(L)'
;MQPLQWPLAGLSLAPNEFKLVYCSGKDRYESSPFSPAVTELSYSPFVGWNTHNFTNTFNWDGQSNLLLNICSYENNGYTENSIFKQTETPYNSTIASWNDGSDASCSSVNGGIFNRRPNLKINGITLDFGTLQNSNTDYPAPYGNWYWSARHQILVHGSELIAAGLTAGPINSIGFEVVSTNTITYTYIDVSISETLLNELPSNFIPINGYSNHSNFKIESNGESVFLSDPSLTTISSLYINSPQTDVSIGSFPDASTNNKWMEPSPGSSNNAAIVYTDSLKAPILSIPTGILNNVIYLKITNPNADSIPTKVVYTLDGSEPTLNSTEYIGDSIFIFQASVVRAKAFPLTMNNYLASHDAYGTYLFNIDHSTPILLITTQNSNLYGGQGIFDNPNSDWLRAAHVTWLDKEGDHPALFQTRTAIRMDGGAGGSRGNPQRSFRLSFNHSALGEKTVNLPLIPAIPFRNKYSDVYLRNGSNQWLNFPQKDACQVSMMSKGTNNYYSAMEPVSVYINGQYFGLYELREKFNTEYFDERENINKDSVDILSMSYFYNSVLRAVEGKVENFTNDYTLFNALDPTSPTYLTEADQYIDLTHYSDYIIGESWMGNVDWPQNNIKIYRSNKSNYRWRFALIDLELAMQPNGWTSCTDNGIRYMLDQSTDNPYINIWLQSIQNLTYRNSFINRYADLMNTSYLTDTLLATKQSFFNKMVLEMPKEYQRWGDPNNIPGQMTNFFNNHEIFQQQLACRNEIVREDILTEFQLTKQVKVGLDVFPDSSGSILLN
;
A
#
# COMPACT_ATOMS: atom_id res chain seq x y z
N MET A 1 -6.45 -27.13 -7.28
CA MET A 1 -5.48 -26.50 -6.36
C MET A 1 -5.36 -27.37 -5.13
N GLN A 2 -4.17 -27.59 -4.59
CA GLN A 2 -4.06 -28.18 -3.25
C GLN A 2 -4.51 -27.11 -2.23
N PRO A 3 -5.24 -27.50 -1.16
CA PRO A 3 -5.62 -26.57 -0.11
C PRO A 3 -4.37 -25.93 0.52
N LEU A 4 -4.43 -24.65 0.84
CA LEU A 4 -3.40 -23.99 1.63
C LEU A 4 -3.35 -24.66 3.02
N GLN A 5 -2.17 -25.02 3.46
CA GLN A 5 -1.95 -25.68 4.74
C GLN A 5 -1.22 -24.75 5.70
N TRP A 6 -1.69 -24.67 6.93
CA TRP A 6 -1.02 -23.99 8.02
C TRP A 6 -0.75 -24.98 9.14
N PRO A 7 0.51 -25.34 9.40
CA PRO A 7 0.85 -26.32 10.39
C PRO A 7 0.55 -25.81 11.80
N LEU A 8 -0.09 -26.63 12.62
CA LEU A 8 -0.34 -26.35 14.03
C LEU A 8 0.86 -26.74 14.92
N ALA A 9 2.05 -26.88 14.35
CA ALA A 9 3.27 -27.21 15.09
C ALA A 9 3.54 -26.16 16.19
N GLY A 10 3.78 -26.61 17.40
CA GLY A 10 3.99 -25.74 18.57
C GLY A 10 2.73 -25.26 19.27
N LEU A 11 1.52 -25.49 18.71
CA LEU A 11 0.27 -25.22 19.41
C LEU A 11 -0.13 -26.45 20.23
N SER A 12 -0.13 -26.32 21.55
CA SER A 12 -0.67 -27.32 22.45
C SER A 12 -1.97 -26.84 23.07
N LEU A 13 -2.93 -27.75 23.25
CA LEU A 13 -4.21 -27.49 23.90
C LEU A 13 -4.37 -28.47 25.08
N ALA A 14 -4.59 -27.94 26.26
CA ALA A 14 -5.08 -28.73 27.38
C ALA A 14 -6.57 -29.08 27.19
N PRO A 15 -7.10 -30.10 27.88
CA PRO A 15 -8.53 -30.38 27.85
C PRO A 15 -9.34 -29.14 28.27
N ASN A 16 -10.36 -28.77 27.49
CA ASN A 16 -11.19 -27.56 27.65
C ASN A 16 -10.46 -26.22 27.46
N GLU A 17 -9.30 -26.21 26.85
CA GLU A 17 -8.60 -24.98 26.43
C GLU A 17 -9.04 -24.56 25.03
N PHE A 18 -9.09 -23.25 24.76
CA PHE A 18 -9.39 -22.66 23.46
C PHE A 18 -8.21 -21.81 23.00
N LYS A 19 -7.83 -21.95 21.72
CA LYS A 19 -6.83 -21.08 21.07
C LYS A 19 -7.46 -20.30 19.94
N LEU A 20 -7.18 -19.00 19.89
CA LEU A 20 -7.60 -18.15 18.78
C LEU A 20 -6.59 -18.20 17.65
N VAL A 21 -7.07 -18.42 16.43
CA VAL A 21 -6.29 -18.36 15.21
C VAL A 21 -7.01 -17.42 14.24
N TYR A 22 -6.32 -16.37 13.79
CA TYR A 22 -6.87 -15.42 12.84
C TYR A 22 -6.53 -15.83 11.41
N CYS A 23 -7.51 -16.12 10.58
CA CYS A 23 -7.33 -16.44 9.16
C CYS A 23 -7.08 -15.17 8.35
N SER A 24 -5.90 -14.59 8.46
CA SER A 24 -5.55 -13.28 7.90
C SER A 24 -4.55 -13.31 6.75
N GLY A 25 -4.00 -14.49 6.43
CA GLY A 25 -2.94 -14.65 5.43
C GLY A 25 -1.57 -14.11 5.86
N LYS A 26 -1.36 -13.85 7.16
CA LYS A 26 -0.11 -13.26 7.65
C LYS A 26 0.98 -14.27 8.02
N ASP A 27 0.63 -15.55 8.05
CA ASP A 27 1.53 -16.67 8.35
C ASP A 27 2.44 -16.44 9.56
N ARG A 28 1.83 -16.32 10.75
CA ARG A 28 2.58 -16.08 11.97
C ARG A 28 1.96 -16.78 13.17
N TYR A 29 2.84 -17.17 14.09
CA TYR A 29 2.47 -17.80 15.35
C TYR A 29 2.46 -16.78 16.48
N GLU A 30 1.81 -17.15 17.58
CA GLU A 30 1.78 -16.39 18.81
C GLU A 30 3.21 -16.10 19.28
N SER A 31 3.48 -14.85 19.66
CA SER A 31 4.69 -14.46 20.39
C SER A 31 4.27 -13.90 21.74
N SER A 32 5.05 -14.22 22.76
CA SER A 32 4.81 -13.67 24.10
C SER A 32 4.93 -12.15 24.11
N PRO A 33 4.22 -11.44 24.99
CA PRO A 33 4.46 -10.01 25.23
C PRO A 33 5.91 -9.76 25.65
N PHE A 34 6.44 -8.60 25.26
CA PHE A 34 7.76 -8.18 25.73
C PHE A 34 7.73 -7.86 27.22
N SER A 35 8.66 -8.44 27.96
CA SER A 35 8.92 -8.11 29.35
C SER A 35 9.95 -6.98 29.42
N PRO A 36 9.66 -5.84 30.06
CA PRO A 36 10.65 -4.80 30.30
C PRO A 36 11.83 -5.36 31.09
N ALA A 37 13.04 -5.23 30.56
CA ALA A 37 14.26 -5.74 31.17
C ALA A 37 15.04 -4.65 31.92
N VAL A 38 15.36 -3.56 31.24
CA VAL A 38 16.04 -2.40 31.81
C VAL A 38 15.76 -1.14 30.97
N THR A 39 15.66 0.00 31.67
CA THR A 39 15.71 1.33 31.05
C THR A 39 16.89 2.07 31.67
N GLU A 40 17.90 2.38 30.87
CA GLU A 40 19.04 3.16 31.29
C GLU A 40 18.87 4.62 30.88
N LEU A 41 18.96 5.51 31.85
CA LEU A 41 18.90 6.96 31.65
C LEU A 41 20.30 7.54 31.59
N SER A 42 20.49 8.55 30.72
CA SER A 42 21.78 9.24 30.53
C SER A 42 22.94 8.27 30.21
N TYR A 43 22.69 7.38 29.23
CA TYR A 43 23.66 6.35 28.85
C TYR A 43 24.66 6.85 27.81
N SER A 44 25.97 6.64 28.08
CA SER A 44 27.04 6.95 27.12
C SER A 44 27.76 5.66 26.70
N PRO A 45 27.69 5.24 25.43
CA PRO A 45 28.38 4.04 24.95
C PRO A 45 29.88 4.23 24.97
N PHE A 46 30.65 3.14 25.13
CA PHE A 46 32.12 3.11 25.12
C PHE A 46 32.64 1.98 24.22
N VAL A 47 33.90 2.10 23.80
CA VAL A 47 34.55 1.08 22.97
C VAL A 47 34.73 -0.22 23.76
N GLY A 48 34.32 -1.33 23.15
CA GLY A 48 34.30 -2.65 23.77
C GLY A 48 32.88 -3.13 24.08
N TRP A 49 32.74 -4.03 25.03
CA TRP A 49 31.45 -4.62 25.38
C TRP A 49 30.63 -3.71 26.30
N ASN A 50 29.53 -3.18 25.79
CA ASN A 50 28.56 -2.40 26.54
C ASN A 50 27.47 -3.36 27.06
N THR A 51 27.42 -3.54 28.38
CA THR A 51 26.53 -4.50 29.04
C THR A 51 25.40 -3.78 29.76
N HIS A 52 24.16 -4.16 29.46
CA HIS A 52 22.94 -3.70 30.13
C HIS A 52 22.50 -4.76 31.13
N ASN A 53 22.60 -4.45 32.42
CA ASN A 53 22.16 -5.33 33.49
C ASN A 53 20.65 -5.12 33.73
N PHE A 54 19.89 -6.20 33.70
CA PHE A 54 18.45 -6.15 33.84
C PHE A 54 18.03 -5.76 35.25
N THR A 55 17.10 -4.83 35.37
CA THR A 55 16.39 -4.55 36.61
C THR A 55 15.33 -5.61 36.90
N ASN A 56 14.76 -6.19 35.85
CA ASN A 56 13.78 -7.28 35.91
C ASN A 56 14.35 -8.50 35.19
N THR A 57 14.65 -9.55 35.96
CA THR A 57 15.14 -10.83 35.39
C THR A 57 14.10 -11.45 34.48
N PHE A 58 14.53 -11.92 33.31
CA PHE A 58 13.71 -12.69 32.38
C PHE A 58 14.06 -14.18 32.50
N ASN A 59 13.06 -15.05 32.65
CA ASN A 59 13.28 -16.48 32.72
C ASN A 59 13.04 -17.11 31.34
N TRP A 60 14.11 -17.63 30.73
CA TRP A 60 14.05 -18.33 29.46
C TRP A 60 13.73 -19.83 29.68
N ASP A 61 12.86 -20.38 28.83
CA ASP A 61 12.39 -21.77 28.92
C ASP A 61 13.44 -22.82 28.48
N GLY A 62 14.54 -22.38 27.87
CA GLY A 62 15.62 -23.25 27.40
C GLY A 62 15.36 -23.85 26.01
N GLN A 63 14.31 -23.44 25.30
CA GLN A 63 13.93 -23.97 23.97
C GLN A 63 13.53 -22.88 22.99
N SER A 64 12.69 -21.95 23.40
CA SER A 64 12.15 -20.90 22.54
C SER A 64 13.23 -19.95 22.03
N ASN A 65 13.01 -19.36 20.87
CA ASN A 65 13.82 -18.28 20.35
C ASN A 65 13.61 -17.01 21.20
N LEU A 66 14.64 -16.19 21.35
CA LEU A 66 14.55 -14.91 22.04
C LEU A 66 14.42 -13.77 21.06
N LEU A 67 13.60 -12.81 21.42
CA LEU A 67 13.44 -11.55 20.70
C LEU A 67 13.76 -10.39 21.65
N LEU A 68 14.79 -9.64 21.32
CA LEU A 68 15.19 -8.42 22.03
C LEU A 68 14.56 -7.23 21.33
N ASN A 69 14.02 -6.27 22.07
CA ASN A 69 13.58 -4.99 21.54
C ASN A 69 14.36 -3.90 22.26
N ILE A 70 15.12 -3.11 21.50
CA ILE A 70 15.96 -2.04 21.98
C ILE A 70 15.48 -0.74 21.37
N CYS A 71 15.27 0.28 22.21
CA CYS A 71 14.95 1.62 21.77
C CYS A 71 15.95 2.62 22.35
N SER A 72 16.53 3.47 21.53
CA SER A 72 17.46 4.53 21.92
C SER A 72 16.96 5.89 21.45
N TYR A 73 17.12 6.91 22.31
CA TYR A 73 16.67 8.26 22.02
C TYR A 73 17.62 9.31 22.60
N GLU A 74 17.92 10.34 21.79
CA GLU A 74 18.64 11.54 22.19
C GLU A 74 17.97 12.78 21.57
N ASN A 75 17.74 13.82 22.36
CA ASN A 75 16.97 15.00 21.97
C ASN A 75 17.82 16.26 21.64
N ASN A 76 19.16 16.16 21.68
CA ASN A 76 20.07 17.29 21.48
C ASN A 76 20.62 17.41 20.04
N GLY A 77 20.01 16.75 19.09
CA GLY A 77 20.43 16.71 17.69
C GLY A 77 21.02 15.37 17.29
N TYR A 78 21.46 15.29 16.06
CA TYR A 78 22.07 14.09 15.51
C TYR A 78 23.54 14.30 15.18
N THR A 79 24.33 13.23 15.24
CA THR A 79 25.75 13.23 14.88
C THR A 79 26.08 12.06 13.95
N GLU A 80 26.31 10.90 14.53
CA GLU A 80 26.67 9.66 13.83
C GLU A 80 26.26 8.43 14.65
N ASN A 81 26.20 7.26 14.03
CA ASN A 81 25.97 6.00 14.72
C ASN A 81 27.28 5.52 15.38
N SER A 82 27.20 4.89 16.56
CA SER A 82 28.27 4.05 17.04
C SER A 82 28.49 2.87 16.08
N ILE A 83 29.75 2.47 15.91
CA ILE A 83 30.10 1.33 15.03
C ILE A 83 30.16 0.06 15.87
N PHE A 84 29.44 -0.95 15.45
CA PHE A 84 29.35 -2.27 16.09
C PHE A 84 30.06 -3.32 15.26
N LYS A 85 30.67 -4.32 15.91
CA LYS A 85 30.89 -5.59 15.22
C LYS A 85 29.55 -6.29 14.99
N GLN A 86 29.42 -6.95 13.84
CA GLN A 86 28.19 -7.60 13.42
C GLN A 86 28.47 -9.01 12.91
N THR A 87 27.49 -9.89 13.11
CA THR A 87 27.49 -11.27 12.61
C THR A 87 26.37 -11.42 11.56
N GLU A 88 26.73 -11.96 10.39
CA GLU A 88 25.73 -12.41 9.41
C GLU A 88 24.98 -13.65 9.90
N THR A 89 23.73 -13.72 9.58
CA THR A 89 22.84 -14.85 9.90
C THR A 89 22.19 -15.38 8.63
N PRO A 90 21.85 -16.69 8.55
CA PRO A 90 21.17 -17.25 7.38
C PRO A 90 19.65 -16.91 7.33
N TYR A 91 19.19 -16.01 8.17
CA TYR A 91 17.80 -15.57 8.31
C TYR A 91 17.73 -14.10 8.66
N ASN A 92 16.57 -13.49 8.51
CA ASN A 92 16.31 -12.11 8.91
C ASN A 92 16.36 -11.99 10.44
N SER A 93 17.49 -11.57 10.97
CA SER A 93 17.77 -11.53 12.41
C SER A 93 17.58 -10.16 13.05
N THR A 94 17.52 -9.09 12.27
CA THR A 94 17.29 -7.74 12.80
C THR A 94 16.28 -6.98 11.96
N ILE A 95 15.36 -6.26 12.63
CA ILE A 95 14.57 -5.20 12.04
C ILE A 95 14.89 -3.90 12.77
N ALA A 96 15.11 -2.81 12.04
CA ALA A 96 15.43 -1.51 12.61
C ALA A 96 14.62 -0.38 11.99
N SER A 97 14.29 0.62 12.79
CA SER A 97 13.65 1.88 12.36
C SER A 97 14.33 3.05 13.05
N TRP A 98 14.34 4.19 12.40
CA TRP A 98 14.95 5.43 12.90
C TRP A 98 14.10 6.64 12.49
N ASN A 99 14.18 7.74 13.26
CA ASN A 99 13.38 8.93 13.03
C ASN A 99 14.05 10.20 13.56
N ASP A 100 13.84 11.33 12.88
CA ASP A 100 14.28 12.65 13.31
C ASP A 100 13.22 13.38 14.15
N GLY A 101 13.69 14.14 15.12
CA GLY A 101 12.89 15.12 15.83
C GLY A 101 12.01 14.58 16.96
N SER A 102 12.02 13.28 17.21
CA SER A 102 11.25 12.66 18.30
C SER A 102 11.68 11.22 18.58
N ASP A 103 11.13 10.60 19.63
CA ASP A 103 11.24 9.18 19.91
C ASP A 103 10.27 8.29 19.10
N ALA A 104 9.73 8.83 18.02
CA ALA A 104 8.68 8.16 17.21
C ALA A 104 9.10 6.79 16.67
N SER A 105 10.43 6.54 16.45
CA SER A 105 10.89 5.22 16.02
C SER A 105 10.62 4.13 17.06
N CYS A 106 10.53 4.46 18.35
CA CYS A 106 10.23 3.52 19.44
C CYS A 106 8.81 2.93 19.34
N SER A 107 7.91 3.62 18.68
CA SER A 107 6.53 3.17 18.40
C SER A 107 6.33 2.72 16.94
N SER A 108 7.37 2.73 16.12
CA SER A 108 7.29 2.33 14.70
C SER A 108 6.77 0.91 14.55
N VAL A 109 5.90 0.71 13.56
CA VAL A 109 5.35 -0.61 13.20
C VAL A 109 6.09 -1.26 12.04
N ASN A 110 6.85 -0.49 11.26
CA ASN A 110 7.63 -0.95 10.10
C ASN A 110 9.11 -0.58 10.26
N GLY A 111 10.02 -1.37 9.66
CA GLY A 111 11.45 -1.11 9.68
C GLY A 111 12.18 -1.76 8.51
N GLY A 112 13.44 -1.44 8.37
CA GLY A 112 14.38 -2.13 7.49
C GLY A 112 14.76 -3.49 8.07
N ILE A 113 14.84 -4.52 7.22
CA ILE A 113 15.19 -5.88 7.62
C ILE A 113 16.63 -6.17 7.24
N PHE A 114 17.33 -6.90 8.11
CA PHE A 114 18.73 -7.26 7.95
C PHE A 114 18.94 -8.73 8.32
N ASN A 115 19.74 -9.43 7.51
CA ASN A 115 20.28 -10.76 7.79
C ASN A 115 21.58 -10.70 8.58
N ARG A 116 21.74 -9.70 9.43
CA ARG A 116 22.87 -9.49 10.31
C ARG A 116 22.42 -8.82 11.59
N ARG A 117 23.14 -9.05 12.66
CA ARG A 117 22.89 -8.42 13.96
C ARG A 117 24.19 -7.94 14.62
N PRO A 118 24.15 -6.93 15.51
CA PRO A 118 25.31 -6.61 16.36
C PRO A 118 25.75 -7.82 17.17
N ASN A 119 27.07 -7.98 17.32
CA ASN A 119 27.60 -9.06 18.17
C ASN A 119 27.00 -8.96 19.57
N LEU A 120 26.49 -10.06 20.08
CA LEU A 120 25.65 -10.13 21.27
C LEU A 120 26.28 -11.01 22.37
N LYS A 121 26.16 -10.56 23.60
CA LYS A 121 26.37 -11.37 24.83
C LYS A 121 25.07 -11.47 25.61
N ILE A 122 24.82 -12.65 26.20
CA ILE A 122 23.74 -12.88 27.18
C ILE A 122 24.36 -13.51 28.43
N ASN A 123 24.09 -12.94 29.59
CA ASN A 123 24.68 -13.37 30.87
C ASN A 123 26.23 -13.51 30.83
N GLY A 124 26.90 -12.62 30.06
CA GLY A 124 28.35 -12.68 29.86
C GLY A 124 28.83 -13.72 28.86
N ILE A 125 27.98 -14.62 28.36
CA ILE A 125 28.29 -15.60 27.32
C ILE A 125 28.20 -14.93 25.95
N THR A 126 29.27 -14.97 25.16
CA THR A 126 29.30 -14.41 23.80
C THR A 126 28.62 -15.35 22.85
N LEU A 127 27.60 -14.86 22.14
CA LEU A 127 26.84 -15.60 21.13
C LEU A 127 27.43 -15.41 19.74
N ASP A 128 27.89 -14.21 19.43
CA ASP A 128 28.26 -13.76 18.10
C ASP A 128 29.72 -13.32 18.06
N PHE A 129 30.44 -13.72 17.01
CA PHE A 129 31.87 -13.49 16.81
C PHE A 129 32.17 -12.89 15.42
N GLY A 130 31.19 -12.28 14.76
CA GLY A 130 31.35 -11.65 13.46
C GLY A 130 32.32 -10.47 13.47
N THR A 131 32.90 -10.20 12.31
CA THR A 131 33.89 -9.11 12.12
C THR A 131 33.34 -8.01 11.20
N LEU A 132 32.16 -8.17 10.64
CA LEU A 132 31.47 -7.10 9.88
C LEU A 132 31.23 -5.89 10.78
N GLN A 133 31.07 -4.73 10.17
CA GLN A 133 30.80 -3.49 10.88
C GLN A 133 29.74 -2.69 10.11
N ASN A 134 28.90 -1.94 10.84
CA ASN A 134 28.12 -0.87 10.21
C ASN A 134 29.02 0.35 9.95
N SER A 135 28.60 1.25 9.06
CA SER A 135 29.19 2.58 8.98
C SER A 135 28.60 3.52 10.04
N ASN A 136 29.12 4.73 10.13
CA ASN A 136 28.60 5.74 11.07
C ASN A 136 27.22 6.31 10.67
N THR A 137 26.67 5.90 9.53
CA THR A 137 25.33 6.29 9.05
C THR A 137 24.39 5.12 8.85
N ASP A 138 24.90 3.86 8.89
CA ASP A 138 24.14 2.66 8.59
C ASP A 138 23.57 1.98 9.83
N TYR A 139 22.55 1.16 9.59
CA TYR A 139 21.90 0.30 10.59
C TYR A 139 22.11 -1.20 10.22
N PRO A 140 21.96 -2.14 11.15
CA PRO A 140 21.51 -1.97 12.52
C PRO A 140 22.61 -1.38 13.44
N ALA A 141 22.21 -0.43 14.26
CA ALA A 141 23.07 0.22 15.25
C ALA A 141 22.24 0.57 16.50
N PRO A 142 22.21 -0.29 17.55
CA PRO A 142 21.45 -0.04 18.78
C PRO A 142 21.77 1.30 19.46
N TYR A 143 22.99 1.82 19.31
CA TYR A 143 23.36 3.17 19.73
C TYR A 143 23.54 4.05 18.47
N GLY A 144 22.46 4.18 17.70
CA GLY A 144 22.39 5.01 16.50
C GLY A 144 21.97 6.44 16.85
N ASN A 145 22.73 7.45 16.38
CA ASN A 145 22.38 8.86 16.48
C ASN A 145 22.62 9.60 15.14
N TRP A 146 22.66 8.90 14.03
CA TRP A 146 22.49 9.52 12.72
C TRP A 146 21.09 10.11 12.55
N TYR A 147 20.12 9.57 13.29
CA TYR A 147 18.77 10.09 13.54
C TYR A 147 18.55 10.18 15.05
N TRP A 148 17.60 11.01 15.51
CA TRP A 148 17.37 11.26 16.94
C TRP A 148 16.93 10.03 17.74
N SER A 149 16.26 9.10 17.10
CA SER A 149 15.84 7.85 17.73
C SER A 149 16.05 6.65 16.82
N ALA A 150 16.27 5.49 17.43
CA ALA A 150 16.35 4.21 16.74
C ALA A 150 15.66 3.11 17.53
N ARG A 151 14.93 2.23 16.83
CA ARG A 151 14.36 1.01 17.38
C ARG A 151 14.92 -0.19 16.66
N HIS A 152 15.29 -1.23 17.43
CA HIS A 152 15.76 -2.51 16.90
C HIS A 152 14.97 -3.64 17.53
N GLN A 153 14.59 -4.64 16.74
CA GLN A 153 14.28 -5.96 17.28
C GLN A 153 15.29 -6.96 16.71
N ILE A 154 15.84 -7.78 17.59
CA ILE A 154 16.90 -8.75 17.28
C ILE A 154 16.44 -10.12 17.68
N LEU A 155 16.38 -11.04 16.70
CA LEU A 155 16.02 -12.44 16.88
C LEU A 155 17.28 -13.28 17.11
N VAL A 156 17.22 -14.15 18.13
CA VAL A 156 18.24 -15.15 18.44
C VAL A 156 17.56 -16.50 18.57
N HIS A 157 17.98 -17.48 17.80
CA HIS A 157 17.38 -18.83 17.87
C HIS A 157 17.76 -19.55 19.19
N GLY A 158 16.81 -20.28 19.75
CA GLY A 158 17.05 -21.11 20.92
C GLY A 158 18.20 -22.09 20.72
N SER A 159 18.35 -22.63 19.51
CA SER A 159 19.47 -23.49 19.13
C SER A 159 20.82 -22.78 19.20
N GLU A 160 20.90 -21.48 18.86
CA GLU A 160 22.14 -20.68 18.99
C GLU A 160 22.49 -20.44 20.47
N LEU A 161 21.46 -20.16 21.29
CA LEU A 161 21.61 -20.01 22.74
C LEU A 161 22.17 -21.27 23.40
N ILE A 162 21.59 -22.41 23.08
CA ILE A 162 22.02 -23.73 23.58
C ILE A 162 23.45 -24.05 23.10
N ALA A 163 23.76 -23.81 21.82
CA ALA A 163 25.08 -24.04 21.26
C ALA A 163 26.17 -23.16 21.91
N ALA A 164 25.79 -21.95 22.34
CA ALA A 164 26.70 -21.06 23.10
C ALA A 164 26.84 -21.44 24.58
N GLY A 165 26.05 -22.41 25.07
CA GLY A 165 26.12 -22.91 26.45
C GLY A 165 25.15 -22.28 27.42
N LEU A 166 24.12 -21.56 26.96
CA LEU A 166 23.02 -21.12 27.81
C LEU A 166 22.12 -22.32 28.15
N THR A 167 21.57 -22.30 29.35
CA THR A 167 20.59 -23.27 29.84
C THR A 167 19.32 -22.55 30.27
N ALA A 168 18.20 -23.27 30.33
CA ALA A 168 16.95 -22.72 30.86
C ALA A 168 17.16 -22.02 32.22
N GLY A 169 16.58 -20.86 32.39
CA GLY A 169 16.71 -20.08 33.61
C GLY A 169 16.83 -18.58 33.39
N PRO A 170 17.33 -17.85 34.40
CA PRO A 170 17.32 -16.40 34.42
C PRO A 170 18.31 -15.79 33.41
N ILE A 171 17.81 -14.85 32.62
CA ILE A 171 18.62 -13.89 31.84
C ILE A 171 18.63 -12.57 32.61
N ASN A 172 19.83 -12.09 32.93
CA ASN A 172 20.05 -10.92 33.79
C ASN A 172 20.81 -9.80 33.08
N SER A 173 21.35 -10.05 31.88
CA SER A 173 22.06 -9.02 31.12
C SER A 173 22.17 -9.36 29.64
N ILE A 174 22.25 -8.30 28.82
CA ILE A 174 22.69 -8.36 27.44
C ILE A 174 23.84 -7.39 27.21
N GLY A 175 24.65 -7.64 26.16
CA GLY A 175 25.74 -6.72 25.83
C GLY A 175 26.04 -6.70 24.34
N PHE A 176 26.48 -5.53 23.85
CA PHE A 176 26.85 -5.30 22.44
C PHE A 176 28.31 -4.89 22.32
N GLU A 177 28.98 -5.34 21.25
CA GLU A 177 30.42 -5.04 21.02
C GLU A 177 30.58 -3.80 20.12
N VAL A 178 31.04 -2.71 20.70
CA VAL A 178 31.25 -1.40 20.04
C VAL A 178 32.72 -1.24 19.64
N VAL A 179 32.97 -0.85 18.39
CA VAL A 179 34.29 -0.58 17.81
C VAL A 179 34.67 0.90 17.93
N SER A 180 33.68 1.77 17.68
CA SER A 180 33.83 3.22 17.78
C SER A 180 32.53 3.83 18.30
N THR A 181 32.64 4.82 19.17
CA THR A 181 31.48 5.49 19.78
C THR A 181 31.19 6.83 19.10
N ASN A 182 29.93 7.21 19.11
CA ASN A 182 29.43 8.51 18.64
C ASN A 182 29.57 9.65 19.66
N THR A 183 30.18 9.45 20.81
CA THR A 183 30.39 10.45 21.88
C THR A 183 29.11 11.07 22.48
N ILE A 184 27.94 10.48 22.20
CA ILE A 184 26.64 10.97 22.65
C ILE A 184 26.25 10.34 24.00
N THR A 185 25.52 11.10 24.81
CA THR A 185 24.85 10.59 26.00
C THR A 185 23.37 10.50 25.68
N TYR A 186 22.83 9.29 25.53
CA TYR A 186 21.42 9.03 25.23
C TYR A 186 20.54 9.43 26.42
N THR A 187 19.43 10.11 26.13
CA THR A 187 18.40 10.43 27.13
C THR A 187 17.89 9.16 27.78
N TYR A 188 17.65 8.11 26.98
CA TYR A 188 17.40 6.76 27.48
C TYR A 188 17.78 5.68 26.44
N ILE A 189 18.07 4.50 26.97
CA ILE A 189 18.08 3.23 26.24
C ILE A 189 17.14 2.27 26.94
N ASP A 190 16.10 1.85 26.25
CA ASP A 190 15.11 0.91 26.75
C ASP A 190 15.31 -0.46 26.13
N VAL A 191 15.36 -1.50 26.97
CA VAL A 191 15.54 -2.89 26.55
C VAL A 191 14.38 -3.72 27.10
N SER A 192 13.73 -4.45 26.21
CA SER A 192 12.74 -5.44 26.56
C SER A 192 12.99 -6.76 25.81
N ILE A 193 12.52 -7.86 26.37
CA ILE A 193 12.81 -9.22 25.91
C ILE A 193 11.54 -10.07 25.89
N SER A 194 11.45 -10.99 24.93
CA SER A 194 10.31 -11.91 24.80
C SER A 194 10.79 -13.26 24.24
N GLU A 195 10.04 -14.31 24.51
CA GLU A 195 10.13 -15.60 23.80
C GLU A 195 9.25 -15.59 22.57
N THR A 196 9.70 -16.30 21.52
CA THR A 196 8.98 -16.39 20.26
C THR A 196 9.25 -17.71 19.54
N LEU A 197 8.31 -18.15 18.71
CA LEU A 197 8.49 -19.29 17.80
C LEU A 197 8.90 -18.85 16.38
N LEU A 198 9.10 -17.56 16.15
CA LEU A 198 9.54 -17.03 14.85
C LEU A 198 10.94 -17.54 14.52
N ASN A 199 11.13 -18.05 13.30
CA ASN A 199 12.43 -18.45 12.77
C ASN A 199 13.14 -17.34 11.99
N GLU A 200 12.40 -16.28 11.59
CA GLU A 200 12.92 -15.06 10.97
C GLU A 200 12.01 -13.88 11.29
N LEU A 201 12.55 -12.68 11.25
CA LEU A 201 11.77 -11.46 11.49
C LEU A 201 10.98 -11.06 10.24
N PRO A 202 9.70 -10.71 10.39
CA PRO A 202 8.89 -10.14 9.32
C PRO A 202 9.28 -8.68 9.05
N SER A 203 8.75 -8.10 7.96
CA SER A 203 8.95 -6.69 7.61
C SER A 203 8.31 -5.68 8.56
N ASN A 204 7.59 -6.16 9.56
CA ASN A 204 6.96 -5.34 10.60
C ASN A 204 7.53 -5.71 11.95
N PHE A 205 7.68 -4.71 12.83
CA PHE A 205 8.02 -4.96 14.23
C PHE A 205 6.97 -5.83 14.93
N ILE A 206 7.45 -6.76 15.74
CA ILE A 206 6.58 -7.50 16.66
C ILE A 206 6.02 -6.49 17.68
N PRO A 207 4.69 -6.40 17.87
CA PRO A 207 4.10 -5.52 18.87
C PRO A 207 4.58 -5.83 20.28
N ILE A 208 4.64 -4.82 21.16
CA ILE A 208 5.05 -5.00 22.56
C ILE A 208 4.15 -6.01 23.28
N ASN A 209 2.87 -6.07 22.92
CA ASN A 209 1.91 -7.03 23.47
C ASN A 209 1.96 -8.43 22.81
N GLY A 210 2.96 -8.68 21.95
CA GLY A 210 3.09 -9.93 21.23
C GLY A 210 2.16 -10.07 20.01
N TYR A 211 2.19 -11.24 19.37
CA TYR A 211 1.28 -11.62 18.28
C TYR A 211 0.28 -12.68 18.71
N SER A 212 -0.92 -12.57 18.16
CA SER A 212 -1.86 -13.68 18.10
C SER A 212 -1.51 -14.62 16.93
N ASN A 213 -1.99 -15.86 17.00
CA ASN A 213 -1.84 -16.83 15.91
C ASN A 213 -2.58 -16.35 14.64
N HIS A 214 -1.91 -16.36 13.50
CA HIS A 214 -2.47 -16.00 12.21
C HIS A 214 -2.05 -17.04 11.16
N SER A 215 -3.03 -17.64 10.48
CA SER A 215 -2.75 -18.56 9.37
C SER A 215 -2.18 -17.85 8.15
N ASN A 216 -1.57 -18.60 7.25
CA ASN A 216 -1.09 -18.14 5.93
C ASN A 216 -2.20 -17.99 4.89
N PHE A 217 -3.45 -18.24 5.25
CA PHE A 217 -4.61 -18.10 4.38
C PHE A 217 -5.66 -17.18 4.99
N LYS A 218 -6.57 -16.71 4.15
CA LYS A 218 -7.78 -15.95 4.52
C LYS A 218 -9.00 -16.79 4.17
N ILE A 219 -10.10 -16.51 4.84
CA ILE A 219 -11.40 -17.13 4.55
C ILE A 219 -12.16 -16.23 3.58
N GLU A 220 -12.59 -16.81 2.47
CA GLU A 220 -13.39 -16.13 1.46
C GLU A 220 -14.82 -15.86 1.96
N SER A 221 -15.34 -14.67 1.69
CA SER A 221 -16.67 -14.27 2.16
C SER A 221 -17.83 -14.87 1.36
N ASN A 222 -17.59 -15.44 0.18
CA ASN A 222 -18.60 -16.10 -0.65
C ASN A 222 -18.79 -17.59 -0.35
N GLY A 223 -18.05 -18.09 0.64
CA GLY A 223 -18.16 -19.46 1.13
C GLY A 223 -16.89 -20.26 0.90
N GLU A 224 -16.38 -20.84 1.98
CA GLU A 224 -15.17 -21.65 1.97
C GLU A 224 -15.21 -22.73 3.07
N SER A 225 -14.50 -23.84 2.86
CA SER A 225 -14.35 -24.89 3.87
C SER A 225 -13.00 -24.79 4.55
N VAL A 226 -13.01 -24.81 5.88
CA VAL A 226 -11.81 -24.95 6.71
C VAL A 226 -11.76 -26.37 7.24
N PHE A 227 -10.59 -27.01 7.14
CA PHE A 227 -10.36 -28.39 7.56
C PHE A 227 -9.33 -28.43 8.68
N LEU A 228 -9.60 -29.21 9.70
CA LEU A 228 -8.62 -29.66 10.67
C LEU A 228 -8.22 -31.10 10.30
N SER A 229 -6.94 -31.33 10.06
CA SER A 229 -6.43 -32.65 9.65
C SER A 229 -5.27 -33.10 10.57
N ASP A 230 -5.08 -34.42 10.65
CA ASP A 230 -3.90 -35.01 11.29
C ASP A 230 -2.64 -34.83 10.40
N PRO A 231 -1.43 -35.20 10.89
CA PRO A 231 -0.21 -35.12 10.09
C PRO A 231 -0.20 -35.97 8.81
N SER A 232 -1.08 -36.96 8.72
CA SER A 232 -1.27 -37.78 7.49
C SER A 232 -2.28 -37.16 6.51
N LEU A 233 -2.77 -35.95 6.80
CA LEU A 233 -3.79 -35.22 6.06
C LEU A 233 -5.18 -35.87 6.10
N THR A 234 -5.42 -36.75 7.08
CA THR A 234 -6.77 -37.25 7.33
C THR A 234 -7.59 -36.19 8.04
N THR A 235 -8.75 -35.83 7.48
CA THR A 235 -9.62 -34.80 8.05
C THR A 235 -10.22 -35.25 9.38
N ILE A 236 -9.92 -34.53 10.45
CA ILE A 236 -10.50 -34.74 11.80
C ILE A 236 -11.83 -33.98 11.91
N SER A 237 -11.90 -32.76 11.39
CA SER A 237 -13.08 -31.92 11.44
C SER A 237 -13.10 -30.97 10.25
N SER A 238 -14.30 -30.56 9.85
CA SER A 238 -14.45 -29.55 8.79
C SER A 238 -15.58 -28.58 9.13
N LEU A 239 -15.43 -27.34 8.70
CA LEU A 239 -16.41 -26.27 8.84
C LEU A 239 -16.58 -25.58 7.51
N TYR A 240 -17.80 -25.58 6.96
CA TYR A 240 -18.14 -24.76 5.81
C TYR A 240 -18.68 -23.40 6.31
N ILE A 241 -18.01 -22.35 5.90
CA ILE A 241 -18.34 -20.95 6.24
C ILE A 241 -19.06 -20.36 5.05
N ASN A 242 -20.36 -20.10 5.16
CA ASN A 242 -21.17 -19.51 4.13
C ASN A 242 -21.58 -18.09 4.55
N SER A 243 -21.47 -17.14 3.64
CA SER A 243 -21.98 -15.76 3.80
C SER A 243 -21.75 -15.17 5.21
N PRO A 244 -20.51 -15.09 5.70
CA PRO A 244 -20.22 -14.60 7.05
C PRO A 244 -20.78 -13.19 7.23
N GLN A 245 -21.49 -12.97 8.34
CA GLN A 245 -22.00 -11.65 8.70
C GLN A 245 -21.11 -11.00 9.76
N THR A 246 -21.10 -9.68 9.82
CA THR A 246 -20.38 -8.95 10.85
C THR A 246 -20.94 -9.31 12.23
N ASP A 247 -20.05 -9.55 13.19
CA ASP A 247 -20.38 -9.92 14.57
C ASP A 247 -21.24 -11.19 14.72
N VAL A 248 -21.14 -12.11 13.76
CA VAL A 248 -21.77 -13.43 13.81
C VAL A 248 -20.73 -14.51 13.58
N SER A 249 -20.73 -15.53 14.43
CA SER A 249 -19.89 -16.72 14.24
C SER A 249 -20.66 -17.87 13.61
N ILE A 250 -19.91 -18.76 12.95
CA ILE A 250 -20.37 -20.07 12.49
C ILE A 250 -19.55 -21.12 13.19
N GLY A 251 -20.17 -22.09 13.79
CA GLY A 251 -19.48 -23.18 14.48
C GLY A 251 -20.40 -24.29 14.93
N SER A 252 -19.79 -25.32 15.51
CA SER A 252 -20.51 -26.46 16.08
C SER A 252 -21.39 -26.04 17.25
N PHE A 253 -22.65 -26.41 17.22
CA PHE A 253 -23.59 -26.17 18.33
C PHE A 253 -24.46 -27.43 18.56
N PRO A 254 -24.40 -28.03 19.78
CA PRO A 254 -23.42 -27.76 20.85
C PRO A 254 -21.97 -28.07 20.43
N ASP A 255 -21.02 -27.71 21.28
CA ASP A 255 -19.60 -28.00 21.05
C ASP A 255 -19.37 -29.47 20.62
N ALA A 256 -18.40 -29.68 19.72
CA ALA A 256 -18.05 -30.98 19.16
C ALA A 256 -19.18 -31.69 18.35
N SER A 257 -20.31 -31.05 18.11
CA SER A 257 -21.32 -31.59 17.19
C SER A 257 -20.95 -31.35 15.72
N THR A 258 -21.55 -32.14 14.83
CA THR A 258 -21.44 -31.92 13.37
C THR A 258 -22.41 -30.84 12.87
N ASN A 259 -23.25 -30.31 13.76
CA ASN A 259 -24.29 -29.36 13.41
C ASN A 259 -23.79 -27.93 13.54
N ASN A 260 -23.38 -27.33 12.45
CA ASN A 260 -22.91 -25.96 12.41
C ASN A 260 -24.06 -24.96 12.38
N LYS A 261 -23.99 -23.95 13.19
CA LYS A 261 -24.99 -22.89 13.34
C LYS A 261 -24.37 -21.50 13.30
N TRP A 262 -25.15 -20.53 12.85
CA TRP A 262 -24.86 -19.12 13.13
C TRP A 262 -25.19 -18.80 14.57
N MET A 263 -24.30 -18.08 15.25
CA MET A 263 -24.46 -17.79 16.68
C MET A 263 -23.72 -16.50 17.08
N GLU A 264 -24.02 -16.02 18.28
CA GLU A 264 -23.22 -14.99 18.92
C GLU A 264 -21.76 -15.45 19.04
N PRO A 265 -20.78 -14.54 18.78
CA PRO A 265 -19.37 -14.86 18.96
C PRO A 265 -19.04 -15.19 20.43
N SER A 266 -18.35 -16.29 20.65
CA SER A 266 -17.89 -16.75 21.97
C SER A 266 -16.37 -17.00 21.97
N PRO A 267 -15.52 -16.01 21.60
CA PRO A 267 -14.08 -16.23 21.42
C PRO A 267 -13.43 -16.70 22.71
N GLY A 268 -12.70 -17.85 22.63
CA GLY A 268 -12.03 -18.45 23.77
C GLY A 268 -12.98 -19.13 24.77
N SER A 269 -14.23 -19.40 24.41
CA SER A 269 -15.25 -19.99 25.26
C SER A 269 -16.09 -21.03 24.52
N SER A 270 -16.83 -21.86 25.28
CA SER A 270 -17.77 -22.84 24.75
C SER A 270 -18.94 -22.21 24.01
N ASN A 271 -19.37 -22.78 22.89
CA ASN A 271 -20.56 -22.38 22.14
C ASN A 271 -21.88 -22.80 22.83
N ASN A 272 -21.84 -23.66 23.84
CA ASN A 272 -23.05 -24.29 24.43
C ASN A 272 -24.04 -23.30 25.01
N ALA A 273 -23.61 -22.10 25.36
CA ALA A 273 -24.45 -21.02 25.90
C ALA A 273 -24.76 -19.91 24.88
N ALA A 274 -24.25 -20.03 23.62
CA ALA A 274 -24.44 -19.00 22.61
C ALA A 274 -25.89 -18.91 22.12
N ILE A 275 -26.34 -17.71 21.78
CA ILE A 275 -27.61 -17.51 21.08
C ILE A 275 -27.43 -17.96 19.64
N VAL A 276 -28.27 -18.91 19.21
CA VAL A 276 -28.23 -19.48 17.86
C VAL A 276 -29.25 -18.77 16.96
N TYR A 277 -28.80 -18.40 15.76
CA TYR A 277 -29.64 -17.75 14.74
C TYR A 277 -30.08 -18.74 13.66
N THR A 278 -31.32 -18.58 13.21
CA THR A 278 -31.92 -19.39 12.13
C THR A 278 -31.75 -18.73 10.77
N ASP A 279 -31.93 -17.39 10.73
CA ASP A 279 -31.87 -16.61 9.49
C ASP A 279 -31.68 -15.11 9.82
N SER A 280 -31.55 -14.25 8.83
CA SER A 280 -31.56 -12.81 8.92
C SER A 280 -32.81 -12.20 8.32
N LEU A 281 -33.27 -11.06 8.87
CA LEU A 281 -34.34 -10.29 8.28
C LEU A 281 -33.94 -9.75 6.91
N LYS A 282 -34.90 -9.64 6.00
CA LYS A 282 -34.71 -8.98 4.69
C LYS A 282 -34.56 -7.48 4.92
N ALA A 283 -33.65 -6.85 4.17
CA ALA A 283 -33.42 -5.41 4.21
C ALA A 283 -34.69 -4.64 3.78
N PRO A 284 -34.98 -3.48 4.43
CA PRO A 284 -36.02 -2.56 3.96
C PRO A 284 -35.77 -2.11 2.51
N ILE A 285 -36.83 -1.62 1.84
CA ILE A 285 -36.75 -1.15 0.47
C ILE A 285 -37.12 0.34 0.44
N LEU A 286 -36.21 1.17 -0.09
CA LEU A 286 -36.47 2.60 -0.32
C LEU A 286 -37.24 2.79 -1.62
N SER A 287 -38.28 3.61 -1.59
CA SER A 287 -39.19 3.82 -2.76
C SER A 287 -38.54 4.63 -3.89
N ILE A 288 -37.48 5.34 -3.62
CA ILE A 288 -36.77 6.18 -4.58
C ILE A 288 -35.27 5.76 -4.56
N PRO A 289 -34.70 5.45 -5.71
CA PRO A 289 -33.27 5.12 -5.79
C PRO A 289 -32.36 6.31 -5.48
N THR A 290 -31.10 6.02 -5.12
CA THR A 290 -30.05 7.04 -5.01
C THR A 290 -29.91 7.87 -6.29
N GLY A 291 -29.72 9.18 -6.16
CA GLY A 291 -29.51 10.04 -7.32
C GLY A 291 -29.47 11.52 -7.04
N ILE A 292 -29.32 12.29 -8.11
CA ILE A 292 -29.44 13.75 -8.13
C ILE A 292 -30.88 14.09 -8.50
N LEU A 293 -31.48 14.99 -7.77
CA LEU A 293 -32.88 15.34 -7.86
C LEU A 293 -33.04 16.83 -8.11
N ASN A 294 -34.05 17.19 -8.93
CA ASN A 294 -34.39 18.59 -9.21
C ASN A 294 -35.47 19.13 -8.28
N ASN A 295 -36.19 18.23 -7.60
CA ASN A 295 -37.28 18.58 -6.71
C ASN A 295 -37.19 17.80 -5.40
N VAL A 296 -37.83 18.33 -4.37
CA VAL A 296 -38.04 17.64 -3.09
C VAL A 296 -38.79 16.32 -3.29
N ILE A 297 -38.55 15.35 -2.44
CA ILE A 297 -39.16 14.02 -2.53
C ILE A 297 -39.86 13.62 -1.23
N TYR A 298 -40.79 12.71 -1.38
CA TYR A 298 -41.51 12.01 -0.31
C TYR A 298 -41.12 10.52 -0.36
N LEU A 299 -40.08 10.18 0.42
CA LEU A 299 -39.51 8.83 0.46
C LEU A 299 -40.35 7.92 1.35
N LYS A 300 -40.69 6.72 0.85
CA LYS A 300 -41.31 5.65 1.64
C LYS A 300 -40.32 4.49 1.84
N ILE A 301 -40.45 3.81 2.99
CA ILE A 301 -39.70 2.62 3.31
C ILE A 301 -40.66 1.44 3.39
N THR A 302 -40.46 0.40 2.59
CA THR A 302 -41.23 -0.83 2.64
C THR A 302 -40.49 -1.85 3.51
N ASN A 303 -41.23 -2.48 4.44
CA ASN A 303 -40.72 -3.58 5.25
C ASN A 303 -41.12 -4.93 4.64
N PRO A 304 -40.22 -5.68 4.00
CA PRO A 304 -40.54 -6.96 3.38
C PRO A 304 -40.78 -8.11 4.39
N ASN A 305 -40.60 -7.85 5.69
CA ASN A 305 -40.79 -8.84 6.76
C ASN A 305 -42.12 -8.70 7.47
N ALA A 306 -42.92 -7.67 7.17
CA ALA A 306 -44.11 -7.27 7.92
C ALA A 306 -45.15 -8.39 8.10
N ASP A 307 -45.33 -9.23 7.08
CA ASP A 307 -46.33 -10.29 7.09
C ASP A 307 -45.85 -11.60 7.69
N SER A 308 -44.54 -11.72 8.01
CA SER A 308 -43.93 -12.99 8.41
C SER A 308 -43.30 -12.95 9.80
N ILE A 309 -42.71 -11.83 10.18
CA ILE A 309 -41.96 -11.70 11.45
C ILE A 309 -42.24 -10.32 12.04
N PRO A 310 -42.63 -10.23 13.34
CA PRO A 310 -42.77 -8.95 14.00
C PRO A 310 -41.43 -8.19 14.03
N THR A 311 -41.39 -7.04 13.34
CA THR A 311 -40.16 -6.27 13.14
C THR A 311 -40.38 -4.78 13.39
N LYS A 312 -39.35 -4.13 13.87
CA LYS A 312 -39.22 -2.67 13.93
C LYS A 312 -38.30 -2.21 12.81
N VAL A 313 -38.76 -1.30 11.96
CA VAL A 313 -37.92 -0.64 10.96
C VAL A 313 -37.50 0.72 11.52
N VAL A 314 -36.22 1.01 11.49
CA VAL A 314 -35.66 2.29 11.91
C VAL A 314 -34.82 2.88 10.80
N TYR A 315 -34.64 4.21 10.84
CA TYR A 315 -33.82 4.91 9.83
C TYR A 315 -33.03 6.08 10.41
N THR A 316 -32.01 6.51 9.64
CA THR A 316 -31.21 7.74 9.83
C THR A 316 -31.21 8.54 8.54
N LEU A 317 -30.90 9.85 8.62
CA LEU A 317 -30.85 10.78 7.46
C LEU A 317 -29.46 11.36 7.21
N ASP A 318 -28.50 11.00 8.03
CA ASP A 318 -27.11 11.52 8.04
C ASP A 318 -26.04 10.49 7.63
N GLY A 319 -26.48 9.29 7.20
CA GLY A 319 -25.59 8.20 6.84
C GLY A 319 -25.06 7.39 8.03
N SER A 320 -25.41 7.73 9.26
CA SER A 320 -25.08 6.91 10.44
C SER A 320 -25.78 5.56 10.37
N GLU A 321 -25.19 4.53 10.98
CA GLU A 321 -25.79 3.20 11.01
C GLU A 321 -27.05 3.20 11.89
N PRO A 322 -28.19 2.73 11.37
CA PRO A 322 -29.40 2.63 12.17
C PRO A 322 -29.26 1.61 13.32
N THR A 323 -29.61 2.04 14.52
CA THR A 323 -29.66 1.23 15.74
C THR A 323 -31.11 1.15 16.26
N LEU A 324 -31.37 0.29 17.23
CA LEU A 324 -32.71 0.21 17.87
C LEU A 324 -33.20 1.54 18.44
N ASN A 325 -32.28 2.48 18.72
CA ASN A 325 -32.56 3.81 19.24
C ASN A 325 -32.76 4.88 18.15
N SER A 326 -32.56 4.52 16.88
CA SER A 326 -32.79 5.44 15.74
C SER A 326 -34.29 5.67 15.52
N THR A 327 -34.62 6.66 14.71
CA THR A 327 -36.02 7.03 14.42
C THR A 327 -36.77 5.84 13.81
N GLU A 328 -37.90 5.48 14.43
CA GLU A 328 -38.77 4.42 13.94
C GLU A 328 -39.57 4.89 12.73
N TYR A 329 -39.65 4.05 11.70
CA TYR A 329 -40.50 4.27 10.54
C TYR A 329 -41.89 3.69 10.80
N ILE A 330 -42.88 4.57 10.91
CA ILE A 330 -44.29 4.21 11.22
C ILE A 330 -45.22 4.21 10.02
N GLY A 331 -44.65 4.30 8.79
CA GLY A 331 -45.43 4.23 7.54
C GLY A 331 -45.64 5.57 6.81
N ASP A 332 -45.31 6.70 7.45
CA ASP A 332 -45.42 8.03 6.86
C ASP A 332 -44.29 8.30 5.84
N SER A 333 -44.57 9.15 4.84
CA SER A 333 -43.56 9.57 3.91
C SER A 333 -42.53 10.48 4.58
N ILE A 334 -41.25 10.21 4.38
CA ILE A 334 -40.14 11.01 4.85
C ILE A 334 -39.92 12.15 3.84
N PHE A 335 -40.04 13.39 4.28
CA PHE A 335 -39.82 14.56 3.42
C PHE A 335 -38.34 14.88 3.33
N ILE A 336 -37.74 14.76 2.13
CA ILE A 336 -36.35 15.05 1.84
C ILE A 336 -36.28 16.26 0.92
N PHE A 337 -35.70 17.35 1.40
CA PHE A 337 -35.63 18.66 0.72
C PHE A 337 -34.20 19.23 0.60
N GLN A 338 -33.24 18.53 1.19
CA GLN A 338 -31.81 18.87 1.17
C GLN A 338 -30.98 17.59 1.03
N ALA A 339 -29.69 17.77 0.70
CA ALA A 339 -28.76 16.64 0.62
C ALA A 339 -28.88 15.75 1.86
N SER A 340 -29.20 14.49 1.64
CA SER A 340 -29.47 13.54 2.73
C SER A 340 -28.98 12.14 2.36
N VAL A 341 -28.50 11.42 3.38
CA VAL A 341 -28.11 10.03 3.25
C VAL A 341 -29.00 9.19 4.15
N VAL A 342 -29.96 8.52 3.54
CA VAL A 342 -30.90 7.66 4.25
C VAL A 342 -30.32 6.27 4.40
N ARG A 343 -30.32 5.76 5.61
CA ARG A 343 -30.07 4.34 5.90
C ARG A 343 -31.28 3.79 6.67
N ALA A 344 -31.71 2.59 6.35
CA ALA A 344 -32.84 1.95 7.02
C ALA A 344 -32.54 0.49 7.33
N LYS A 345 -32.93 -0.01 8.51
CA LYS A 345 -32.64 -1.36 9.00
C LYS A 345 -33.85 -1.92 9.75
N ALA A 346 -34.08 -3.21 9.57
CA ALA A 346 -35.14 -3.94 10.27
C ALA A 346 -34.54 -4.75 11.43
N PHE A 347 -35.16 -4.66 12.60
CA PHE A 347 -34.81 -5.41 13.82
C PHE A 347 -35.96 -6.31 14.23
N PRO A 348 -35.71 -7.54 14.73
CA PRO A 348 -36.75 -8.38 15.29
C PRO A 348 -37.26 -7.78 16.61
N LEU A 349 -38.58 -7.75 16.81
CA LEU A 349 -39.22 -7.21 18.03
C LEU A 349 -39.23 -8.20 19.22
N THR A 350 -39.15 -9.47 18.94
CA THR A 350 -39.06 -10.52 19.97
C THR A 350 -37.69 -11.20 19.83
N MET A 351 -37.19 -11.80 20.89
CA MET A 351 -35.96 -12.61 20.88
C MET A 351 -36.18 -13.86 20.05
N ASN A 352 -36.46 -13.64 18.79
CA ASN A 352 -36.52 -14.67 17.80
C ASN A 352 -35.11 -14.93 17.29
N ASN A 353 -34.83 -16.14 16.93
CA ASN A 353 -33.56 -16.58 16.35
C ASN A 353 -33.30 -15.95 14.96
N TYR A 354 -33.58 -14.65 14.80
CA TYR A 354 -33.34 -13.87 13.60
C TYR A 354 -32.34 -12.75 13.85
N LEU A 355 -31.40 -12.63 12.96
CA LEU A 355 -30.51 -11.48 12.92
C LEU A 355 -31.24 -10.25 12.38
N ALA A 356 -30.84 -9.08 12.81
CA ALA A 356 -31.25 -7.83 12.19
C ALA A 356 -30.90 -7.84 10.69
N SER A 357 -31.69 -7.14 9.89
CA SER A 357 -31.42 -7.06 8.44
C SER A 357 -30.09 -6.34 8.15
N HIS A 358 -29.56 -6.54 6.94
CA HIS A 358 -28.70 -5.55 6.38
C HIS A 358 -29.43 -4.22 6.20
N ASP A 359 -28.69 -3.11 6.18
CA ASP A 359 -29.28 -1.81 5.90
C ASP A 359 -29.55 -1.63 4.39
N ALA A 360 -30.68 -0.99 4.09
CA ALA A 360 -30.90 -0.31 2.82
C ALA A 360 -30.34 1.10 2.93
N TYR A 361 -29.75 1.64 1.87
CA TYR A 361 -29.20 2.99 1.86
C TYR A 361 -29.49 3.72 0.54
N GLY A 362 -29.60 5.06 0.63
CA GLY A 362 -29.78 5.93 -0.51
C GLY A 362 -29.22 7.31 -0.21
N THR A 363 -28.52 7.88 -1.18
CA THR A 363 -28.03 9.26 -1.12
C THR A 363 -28.81 10.11 -2.10
N TYR A 364 -29.39 11.20 -1.62
CA TYR A 364 -30.21 12.13 -2.38
C TYR A 364 -29.53 13.50 -2.38
N LEU A 365 -29.11 13.95 -3.56
CA LEU A 365 -28.51 15.24 -3.77
C LEU A 365 -29.47 16.12 -4.60
N PHE A 366 -29.36 17.44 -4.47
CA PHE A 366 -30.28 18.36 -5.15
C PHE A 366 -29.51 19.42 -5.92
N ASN A 367 -29.93 19.67 -7.17
CA ASN A 367 -29.41 20.75 -8.02
C ASN A 367 -27.89 20.73 -8.15
N ILE A 368 -27.31 19.55 -8.34
CA ILE A 368 -25.88 19.33 -8.52
C ILE A 368 -25.57 19.28 -10.01
N ASP A 369 -24.55 20.01 -10.40
CA ASP A 369 -24.03 20.02 -11.77
C ASP A 369 -22.50 19.76 -11.73
N HIS A 370 -22.07 18.65 -12.36
CA HIS A 370 -20.67 18.27 -12.50
C HIS A 370 -20.35 17.89 -13.94
N SER A 371 -19.15 18.25 -14.38
CA SER A 371 -18.61 17.82 -15.68
C SER A 371 -17.93 16.43 -15.62
N THR A 372 -17.79 15.86 -14.43
CA THR A 372 -17.16 14.56 -14.14
C THR A 372 -18.21 13.58 -13.62
N PRO A 373 -17.96 12.27 -13.71
CA PRO A 373 -18.73 11.28 -12.96
C PRO A 373 -18.74 11.60 -11.46
N ILE A 374 -19.76 11.13 -10.75
CA ILE A 374 -19.94 11.39 -9.33
C ILE A 374 -19.83 10.09 -8.54
N LEU A 375 -19.01 10.11 -7.51
CA LEU A 375 -18.86 8.99 -6.59
C LEU A 375 -19.40 9.37 -5.21
N LEU A 376 -20.46 8.69 -4.80
CA LEU A 376 -21.08 8.88 -3.49
C LEU A 376 -20.54 7.82 -2.53
N ILE A 377 -19.99 8.24 -1.40
CA ILE A 377 -19.48 7.38 -0.36
C ILE A 377 -20.30 7.62 0.91
N THR A 378 -20.84 6.55 1.48
CA THR A 378 -21.56 6.60 2.74
C THR A 378 -20.86 5.72 3.77
N THR A 379 -20.46 6.29 4.88
CA THR A 379 -19.82 5.56 6.01
C THR A 379 -20.14 6.26 7.33
N GLN A 380 -19.93 5.56 8.43
CA GLN A 380 -20.04 6.21 9.74
C GLN A 380 -18.98 7.28 9.92
N ASN A 381 -19.33 8.39 10.54
CA ASN A 381 -18.40 9.49 10.79
C ASN A 381 -17.19 9.05 11.64
N SER A 382 -17.41 8.12 12.59
CA SER A 382 -16.35 7.52 13.41
C SER A 382 -15.35 6.66 12.61
N ASN A 383 -15.71 6.22 11.40
CA ASN A 383 -14.79 5.54 10.48
C ASN A 383 -13.78 6.51 9.86
N LEU A 384 -14.15 7.78 9.76
CA LEU A 384 -13.32 8.83 9.14
C LEU A 384 -12.56 9.65 10.19
N TYR A 385 -13.21 10.02 11.30
CA TYR A 385 -12.71 10.95 12.31
C TYR A 385 -12.71 10.36 13.72
N GLY A 386 -11.91 10.96 14.62
CA GLY A 386 -11.74 10.51 15.99
C GLY A 386 -10.67 9.42 16.16
N GLY A 387 -10.56 8.85 17.35
CA GLY A 387 -9.47 7.95 17.74
C GLY A 387 -9.33 6.68 16.89
N GLN A 388 -10.40 6.28 16.18
CA GLN A 388 -10.42 5.14 15.26
C GLN A 388 -10.68 5.55 13.80
N GLY A 389 -10.76 6.85 13.53
CA GLY A 389 -11.03 7.40 12.20
C GLY A 389 -9.78 7.40 11.31
N ILE A 390 -9.93 6.98 10.05
CA ILE A 390 -8.79 6.85 9.12
C ILE A 390 -8.21 8.20 8.70
N PHE A 391 -9.00 9.29 8.70
CA PHE A 391 -8.52 10.61 8.30
C PHE A 391 -7.73 11.30 9.42
N ASP A 392 -8.08 11.04 10.68
CA ASP A 392 -7.31 11.55 11.83
C ASP A 392 -6.10 10.66 12.15
N ASN A 393 -6.08 9.41 11.65
CA ASN A 393 -4.98 8.47 11.79
C ASN A 393 -4.46 8.06 10.40
N PRO A 394 -3.91 8.99 9.59
CA PRO A 394 -3.64 8.74 8.18
C PRO A 394 -2.55 7.71 7.92
N ASN A 395 -1.72 7.39 8.91
CA ASN A 395 -0.66 6.38 8.80
C ASN A 395 -1.11 4.96 9.20
N SER A 396 -2.36 4.82 9.65
CA SER A 396 -2.94 3.51 9.92
C SER A 396 -3.42 2.85 8.62
N ASP A 397 -3.23 1.53 8.52
CA ASP A 397 -3.74 0.72 7.40
C ASP A 397 -5.14 0.14 7.68
N TRP A 398 -5.93 0.85 8.49
CA TRP A 398 -7.25 0.38 8.90
C TRP A 398 -8.23 0.36 7.74
N LEU A 399 -8.93 -0.75 7.59
CA LEU A 399 -10.09 -0.87 6.71
C LEU A 399 -11.36 -0.47 7.48
N ARG A 400 -12.22 0.32 6.83
CA ARG A 400 -13.52 0.72 7.38
C ARG A 400 -14.62 0.40 6.39
N ALA A 401 -15.76 -0.02 6.90
CA ALA A 401 -16.93 -0.31 6.06
C ALA A 401 -17.49 0.97 5.45
N ALA A 402 -17.85 0.92 4.18
CA ALA A 402 -18.51 2.01 3.47
C ALA A 402 -19.48 1.45 2.42
N HIS A 403 -20.40 2.30 1.98
CA HIS A 403 -21.21 2.09 0.79
C HIS A 403 -20.73 3.01 -0.30
N VAL A 404 -20.78 2.59 -1.53
CA VAL A 404 -20.41 3.40 -2.68
C VAL A 404 -21.49 3.33 -3.75
N THR A 405 -21.74 4.48 -4.36
CA THR A 405 -22.62 4.59 -5.53
C THR A 405 -21.93 5.43 -6.58
N TRP A 406 -21.89 4.92 -7.80
CA TRP A 406 -21.39 5.63 -8.97
C TRP A 406 -22.55 6.16 -9.79
N LEU A 407 -22.53 7.47 -10.03
CA LEU A 407 -23.48 8.15 -10.91
C LEU A 407 -22.75 8.64 -12.16
N ASP A 408 -23.42 8.59 -13.32
CA ASP A 408 -22.92 9.23 -14.52
C ASP A 408 -22.90 10.76 -14.34
N LYS A 409 -22.07 11.44 -15.14
CA LYS A 409 -21.93 12.90 -15.12
C LYS A 409 -23.24 13.67 -15.38
N GLU A 410 -24.15 13.08 -16.13
CA GLU A 410 -25.44 13.69 -16.48
C GLU A 410 -26.48 13.59 -15.37
N GLY A 411 -26.23 12.80 -14.33
CA GLY A 411 -27.03 12.74 -13.11
C GLY A 411 -28.49 12.29 -13.22
N ASP A 412 -29.01 12.22 -14.40
CA ASP A 412 -30.43 11.93 -14.69
C ASP A 412 -30.74 10.41 -14.72
N HIS A 413 -29.72 9.57 -14.57
CA HIS A 413 -29.84 8.12 -14.66
C HIS A 413 -29.78 7.45 -13.29
N PRO A 414 -30.44 6.29 -13.13
CA PRO A 414 -30.21 5.47 -11.96
C PRO A 414 -28.73 5.15 -11.82
N ALA A 415 -28.28 4.97 -10.58
CA ALA A 415 -26.89 4.66 -10.27
C ALA A 415 -26.38 3.53 -11.19
N LEU A 416 -25.25 3.77 -11.85
CA LEU A 416 -24.62 2.76 -12.72
C LEU A 416 -24.21 1.53 -11.92
N PHE A 417 -23.78 1.72 -10.68
CA PHE A 417 -23.67 0.66 -9.70
C PHE A 417 -23.80 1.21 -8.28
N GLN A 418 -24.20 0.34 -7.37
CA GLN A 418 -24.27 0.60 -5.94
C GLN A 418 -23.86 -0.67 -5.19
N THR A 419 -22.85 -0.56 -4.32
CA THR A 419 -22.36 -1.72 -3.58
C THR A 419 -21.74 -1.31 -2.23
N ARG A 420 -21.46 -2.30 -1.40
CA ARG A 420 -20.65 -2.13 -0.19
C ARG A 420 -19.18 -2.30 -0.54
N THR A 421 -18.34 -1.58 0.17
CA THR A 421 -16.88 -1.57 -0.02
C THR A 421 -16.17 -1.40 1.32
N ALA A 422 -14.87 -1.59 1.31
CA ALA A 422 -14.00 -1.13 2.39
C ALA A 422 -13.23 0.11 1.94
N ILE A 423 -13.15 1.12 2.81
CA ILE A 423 -12.33 2.33 2.62
C ILE A 423 -11.11 2.29 3.52
N ARG A 424 -9.94 2.69 3.02
CA ARG A 424 -8.70 2.85 3.78
C ARG A 424 -7.86 3.98 3.22
N MET A 425 -6.95 4.51 4.06
CA MET A 425 -5.93 5.45 3.58
C MET A 425 -5.01 4.80 2.55
N ASP A 426 -4.57 5.57 1.55
CA ASP A 426 -3.59 5.12 0.57
C ASP A 426 -2.68 6.30 0.12
N GLY A 427 -1.56 5.97 -0.52
CA GLY A 427 -0.53 6.93 -0.94
C GLY A 427 0.64 7.02 0.05
N GLY A 428 1.68 7.75 -0.35
CA GLY A 428 2.89 8.00 0.44
C GLY A 428 2.72 9.10 1.50
N ALA A 429 3.84 9.45 2.16
CA ALA A 429 3.88 10.43 3.24
C ALA A 429 3.53 11.85 2.81
N GLY A 430 3.83 12.26 1.59
CA GLY A 430 3.60 13.62 1.12
C GLY A 430 2.13 14.07 1.14
N GLY A 431 1.72 14.87 0.19
CA GLY A 431 0.39 15.45 0.11
C GLY A 431 -0.77 14.44 0.12
N SER A 432 -0.54 13.19 -0.30
CA SER A 432 -1.58 12.15 -0.27
C SER A 432 -2.16 11.90 1.12
N ARG A 433 -1.32 11.92 2.16
CA ARG A 433 -1.73 11.71 3.56
C ARG A 433 -1.65 13.00 4.39
N GLY A 434 -0.87 14.00 3.95
CA GLY A 434 -0.65 15.26 4.66
C GLY A 434 -1.73 16.31 4.43
N ASN A 435 -2.28 16.41 3.23
CA ASN A 435 -3.29 17.43 2.89
C ASN A 435 -4.62 17.18 3.64
N PRO A 436 -5.42 18.23 3.92
CA PRO A 436 -6.76 18.07 4.50
C PRO A 436 -7.68 17.16 3.67
N GLN A 437 -7.62 17.26 2.34
CA GLN A 437 -8.23 16.31 1.42
C GLN A 437 -7.33 15.10 1.31
N ARG A 438 -7.70 13.99 1.94
CA ARG A 438 -6.90 12.77 2.00
C ARG A 438 -7.05 11.93 0.74
N SER A 439 -5.99 11.24 0.33
CA SER A 439 -6.08 10.16 -0.65
C SER A 439 -6.48 8.84 0.04
N PHE A 440 -7.32 8.05 -0.60
CA PHE A 440 -7.80 6.79 -0.05
C PHE A 440 -8.12 5.76 -1.14
N ARG A 441 -8.29 4.52 -0.74
CA ARG A 441 -8.63 3.40 -1.62
C ARG A 441 -9.98 2.81 -1.22
N LEU A 442 -10.79 2.50 -2.23
CA LEU A 442 -11.97 1.65 -2.10
C LEU A 442 -11.58 0.23 -2.51
N SER A 443 -11.82 -0.73 -1.63
CA SER A 443 -11.46 -2.15 -1.83
C SER A 443 -12.73 -2.99 -1.79
N PHE A 444 -13.22 -3.37 -2.96
CA PHE A 444 -14.47 -4.14 -3.10
C PHE A 444 -14.29 -5.58 -2.62
N ASN A 445 -13.15 -6.19 -2.93
CA ASN A 445 -12.81 -7.56 -2.51
C ASN A 445 -12.67 -7.72 -0.99
N HIS A 446 -12.50 -6.63 -0.24
CA HIS A 446 -12.44 -6.64 1.23
C HIS A 446 -13.79 -6.35 1.89
N SER A 447 -14.86 -6.13 1.13
CA SER A 447 -16.21 -6.00 1.68
C SER A 447 -16.81 -7.38 1.95
N ALA A 448 -17.32 -7.59 3.16
CA ALA A 448 -17.99 -8.86 3.51
C ALA A 448 -19.31 -9.07 2.75
N LEU A 449 -19.96 -8.01 2.31
CA LEU A 449 -21.36 -8.03 1.88
C LEU A 449 -21.63 -7.33 0.53
N GLY A 450 -20.58 -6.88 -0.17
CA GLY A 450 -20.73 -6.22 -1.46
C GLY A 450 -20.27 -7.10 -2.61
N GLU A 451 -20.48 -6.60 -3.81
CA GLU A 451 -19.83 -7.14 -5.00
C GLU A 451 -18.31 -7.10 -4.82
N LYS A 452 -17.66 -8.20 -5.13
CA LYS A 452 -16.19 -8.29 -4.99
C LYS A 452 -15.44 -7.51 -6.07
N THR A 453 -16.13 -7.21 -7.15
CA THR A 453 -15.61 -6.44 -8.28
C THR A 453 -16.69 -5.54 -8.83
N VAL A 454 -16.30 -4.39 -9.32
CA VAL A 454 -17.13 -3.53 -10.17
C VAL A 454 -16.88 -3.90 -11.61
N ASN A 455 -17.94 -4.29 -12.34
CA ASN A 455 -17.84 -4.75 -13.73
C ASN A 455 -18.31 -3.64 -14.70
N LEU A 456 -17.56 -2.54 -14.72
CA LEU A 456 -17.77 -1.37 -15.57
C LEU A 456 -16.42 -0.79 -16.03
N PRO A 457 -16.34 -0.19 -17.24
CA PRO A 457 -15.14 0.50 -17.71
C PRO A 457 -15.02 1.88 -17.01
N LEU A 458 -14.58 1.90 -15.75
CA LEU A 458 -14.53 3.13 -14.92
C LEU A 458 -13.57 4.19 -15.46
N ILE A 459 -12.55 3.81 -16.25
CA ILE A 459 -11.55 4.70 -16.82
C ILE A 459 -11.62 4.62 -18.35
N PRO A 460 -12.23 5.59 -19.03
CA PRO A 460 -12.43 5.55 -20.49
C PRO A 460 -11.15 5.46 -21.30
N ALA A 461 -10.00 5.89 -20.76
CA ALA A 461 -8.70 5.79 -21.42
C ALA A 461 -8.23 4.33 -21.60
N ILE A 462 -8.78 3.38 -20.84
CA ILE A 462 -8.46 1.95 -20.89
C ILE A 462 -9.77 1.12 -20.95
N PRO A 463 -10.56 1.25 -22.02
CA PRO A 463 -11.91 0.66 -22.11
C PRO A 463 -11.90 -0.87 -22.10
N PHE A 464 -10.76 -1.49 -22.36
CA PHE A 464 -10.59 -2.94 -22.31
C PHE A 464 -10.58 -3.48 -20.86
N ARG A 465 -10.27 -2.64 -19.85
CA ARG A 465 -10.43 -2.99 -18.44
C ARG A 465 -11.83 -2.62 -17.98
N ASN A 466 -12.63 -3.61 -17.70
CA ASN A 466 -14.02 -3.47 -17.26
C ASN A 466 -14.28 -4.22 -15.93
N LYS A 467 -13.24 -4.57 -15.19
CA LYS A 467 -13.33 -5.26 -13.90
C LYS A 467 -12.36 -4.59 -12.93
N TYR A 468 -12.85 -4.24 -11.74
CA TYR A 468 -12.07 -3.56 -10.70
C TYR A 468 -12.38 -4.15 -9.33
N SER A 469 -11.41 -4.78 -8.68
CA SER A 469 -11.49 -5.22 -7.28
C SER A 469 -11.17 -4.10 -6.30
N ASP A 470 -10.45 -3.08 -6.75
CA ASP A 470 -10.18 -1.85 -6.02
C ASP A 470 -9.96 -0.66 -6.95
N VAL A 471 -10.07 0.53 -6.39
CA VAL A 471 -9.72 1.80 -7.06
C VAL A 471 -9.04 2.74 -6.06
N TYR A 472 -8.10 3.53 -6.55
CA TYR A 472 -7.38 4.54 -5.79
C TYR A 472 -7.93 5.93 -6.11
N LEU A 473 -8.30 6.69 -5.07
CA LEU A 473 -8.76 8.06 -5.15
C LEU A 473 -7.64 8.97 -4.66
N ARG A 474 -6.91 9.58 -5.60
CA ARG A 474 -5.76 10.44 -5.33
C ARG A 474 -6.20 11.92 -5.35
N ASN A 475 -5.73 12.67 -4.38
CA ASN A 475 -6.02 14.10 -4.22
C ASN A 475 -5.08 15.05 -5.00
N GLY A 476 -4.20 14.51 -5.85
CA GLY A 476 -3.13 15.27 -6.52
C GLY A 476 -1.84 15.39 -5.71
N SER A 477 -1.77 14.85 -4.50
CA SER A 477 -0.58 14.74 -3.64
C SER A 477 0.17 16.08 -3.47
N ASN A 478 1.45 16.17 -3.87
CA ASN A 478 2.26 17.39 -3.75
C ASN A 478 1.80 18.51 -4.70
N GLN A 479 0.99 18.18 -5.70
CA GLN A 479 0.42 19.12 -6.66
C GLN A 479 -1.02 19.56 -6.31
N TRP A 480 -1.52 19.12 -5.16
CA TRP A 480 -2.85 19.45 -4.67
C TRP A 480 -3.17 20.95 -4.79
N LEU A 481 -4.32 21.29 -5.34
CA LEU A 481 -4.80 22.65 -5.66
C LEU A 481 -3.97 23.43 -6.69
N ASN A 482 -2.73 23.01 -7.01
CA ASN A 482 -1.87 23.70 -7.97
C ASN A 482 -1.99 23.11 -9.37
N PHE A 483 -1.82 21.81 -9.49
CA PHE A 483 -1.87 21.06 -10.74
C PHE A 483 -2.16 19.57 -10.43
N PRO A 484 -3.32 19.24 -9.84
CA PRO A 484 -3.56 17.93 -9.22
C PRO A 484 -3.33 16.74 -10.17
N GLN A 485 -3.63 16.88 -11.47
CA GLN A 485 -3.46 15.81 -12.46
C GLN A 485 -2.07 15.72 -13.08
N LYS A 486 -1.06 16.40 -12.56
CA LYS A 486 0.27 16.49 -13.17
C LYS A 486 0.92 15.13 -13.32
N ASP A 487 0.97 14.33 -12.25
CA ASP A 487 1.53 12.98 -12.29
C ASP A 487 0.82 12.09 -13.32
N ALA A 488 -0.50 12.03 -13.27
CA ALA A 488 -1.28 11.21 -14.21
C ALA A 488 -1.04 11.61 -15.68
N CYS A 489 -0.91 12.90 -15.93
CA CYS A 489 -0.58 13.44 -17.26
C CYS A 489 0.82 13.01 -17.70
N GLN A 490 1.83 13.15 -16.83
CA GLN A 490 3.23 12.82 -17.13
C GLN A 490 3.44 11.33 -17.36
N VAL A 491 2.91 10.46 -16.47
CA VAL A 491 3.02 8.99 -16.67
C VAL A 491 2.27 8.52 -17.92
N SER A 492 1.14 9.14 -18.24
CA SER A 492 0.40 8.86 -19.49
C SER A 492 1.20 9.25 -20.73
N MET A 493 1.87 10.42 -20.70
CA MET A 493 2.75 10.86 -21.79
C MET A 493 3.90 9.88 -22.04
N MET A 494 4.61 9.54 -20.95
CA MET A 494 5.82 8.71 -21.04
C MET A 494 5.55 7.22 -21.30
N SER A 495 4.32 6.79 -21.07
CA SER A 495 3.91 5.42 -21.42
C SER A 495 3.44 5.27 -22.87
N LYS A 496 3.20 6.37 -23.57
CA LYS A 496 2.68 6.34 -24.94
C LYS A 496 3.75 5.84 -25.93
N GLY A 497 3.41 4.82 -26.72
CA GLY A 497 4.35 4.18 -27.65
C GLY A 497 5.43 3.31 -26.98
N THR A 498 5.27 3.00 -25.71
CA THR A 498 6.13 2.13 -24.92
C THR A 498 5.34 0.93 -24.38
N ASN A 499 6.07 -0.01 -23.78
CA ASN A 499 5.47 -1.13 -23.04
C ASN A 499 5.38 -0.86 -21.54
N ASN A 500 5.61 0.38 -21.08
CA ASN A 500 5.60 0.73 -19.66
C ASN A 500 4.20 0.60 -19.07
N TYR A 501 4.12 -0.02 -17.92
CA TYR A 501 2.92 -0.02 -17.11
C TYR A 501 2.82 1.27 -16.30
N TYR A 502 1.63 1.84 -16.28
CA TYR A 502 1.30 3.05 -15.56
C TYR A 502 -0.14 2.98 -15.03
N SER A 503 -0.45 3.82 -14.07
CA SER A 503 -1.79 3.94 -13.51
C SER A 503 -2.61 4.96 -14.31
N ALA A 504 -3.58 4.48 -15.08
CA ALA A 504 -4.52 5.34 -15.79
C ALA A 504 -5.46 6.07 -14.83
N MET A 505 -6.06 7.20 -15.29
CA MET A 505 -6.84 8.10 -14.46
C MET A 505 -8.13 8.58 -15.16
N GLU A 506 -9.21 8.72 -14.36
CA GLU A 506 -10.41 9.50 -14.68
C GLU A 506 -10.74 10.42 -13.51
N PRO A 507 -10.99 11.73 -13.72
CA PRO A 507 -11.40 12.61 -12.64
C PRO A 507 -12.83 12.29 -12.20
N VAL A 508 -13.09 12.36 -10.89
CA VAL A 508 -14.40 12.10 -10.29
C VAL A 508 -14.70 13.12 -9.20
N SER A 509 -15.94 13.59 -9.13
CA SER A 509 -16.44 14.41 -8.04
C SER A 509 -16.92 13.52 -6.91
N VAL A 510 -16.29 13.62 -5.74
CA VAL A 510 -16.57 12.75 -4.59
C VAL A 510 -17.46 13.47 -3.58
N TYR A 511 -18.49 12.76 -3.13
CA TYR A 511 -19.32 13.11 -2.00
C TYR A 511 -19.16 12.11 -0.89
N ILE A 512 -18.95 12.57 0.34
CA ILE A 512 -18.93 11.72 1.52
C ILE A 512 -20.10 12.13 2.42
N ASN A 513 -20.94 11.16 2.76
CA ASN A 513 -22.15 11.38 3.58
C ASN A 513 -23.01 12.56 3.07
N GLY A 514 -23.21 12.63 1.73
CA GLY A 514 -24.04 13.64 1.09
C GLY A 514 -23.39 15.03 0.95
N GLN A 515 -22.18 15.23 1.42
CA GLN A 515 -21.44 16.49 1.32
C GLN A 515 -20.34 16.40 0.25
N TYR A 516 -20.21 17.43 -0.58
CA TYR A 516 -19.11 17.52 -1.54
C TYR A 516 -17.78 17.47 -0.82
N PHE A 517 -16.97 16.48 -1.15
CA PHE A 517 -15.68 16.26 -0.50
C PHE A 517 -14.50 16.64 -1.39
N GLY A 518 -14.73 16.83 -2.68
CA GLY A 518 -13.74 17.37 -3.60
C GLY A 518 -13.59 16.57 -4.91
N LEU A 519 -12.72 17.09 -5.75
CA LEU A 519 -12.32 16.47 -7.02
C LEU A 519 -11.18 15.49 -6.77
N TYR A 520 -11.30 14.29 -7.29
CA TYR A 520 -10.31 13.24 -7.14
C TYR A 520 -9.92 12.65 -8.48
N GLU A 521 -8.71 12.13 -8.54
CA GLU A 521 -8.27 11.22 -9.59
C GLU A 521 -8.66 9.80 -9.20
N LEU A 522 -9.64 9.21 -9.88
CA LEU A 522 -9.87 7.76 -9.79
C LEU A 522 -8.80 7.08 -10.63
N ARG A 523 -7.96 6.29 -9.97
CA ARG A 523 -6.80 5.64 -10.58
C ARG A 523 -6.80 4.13 -10.36
N GLU A 524 -6.11 3.43 -11.24
CA GLU A 524 -5.77 2.03 -11.02
C GLU A 524 -4.78 1.90 -9.86
N LYS A 525 -4.93 0.87 -9.05
CA LYS A 525 -3.94 0.49 -8.04
C LYS A 525 -3.01 -0.57 -8.63
N PHE A 526 -1.71 -0.36 -8.52
CA PHE A 526 -0.70 -1.29 -8.99
C PHE A 526 -0.47 -2.39 -7.93
N ASN A 527 -1.22 -3.47 -8.05
CA ASN A 527 -1.23 -4.64 -7.18
C ASN A 527 -1.49 -5.91 -8.01
N THR A 528 -1.69 -7.06 -7.41
CA THR A 528 -1.95 -8.32 -8.12
C THR A 528 -3.22 -8.28 -8.95
N GLU A 529 -4.26 -7.60 -8.48
CA GLU A 529 -5.53 -7.41 -9.20
C GLU A 529 -5.34 -6.57 -10.48
N TYR A 530 -4.40 -5.62 -10.49
CA TYR A 530 -4.06 -4.87 -11.71
C TYR A 530 -3.62 -5.80 -12.82
N PHE A 531 -2.76 -6.77 -12.52
CA PHE A 531 -2.27 -7.74 -13.51
C PHE A 531 -3.35 -8.75 -13.93
N ASP A 532 -4.14 -9.26 -12.99
CA ASP A 532 -5.23 -10.19 -13.27
C ASP A 532 -6.31 -9.53 -14.14
N GLU A 533 -6.78 -8.36 -13.73
CA GLU A 533 -7.94 -7.70 -14.35
C GLU A 533 -7.59 -6.96 -15.64
N ARG A 534 -6.39 -6.41 -15.75
CA ARG A 534 -5.94 -5.66 -16.94
C ARG A 534 -5.29 -6.56 -17.97
N GLU A 535 -4.49 -7.52 -17.56
CA GLU A 535 -3.61 -8.31 -18.42
C GLU A 535 -3.98 -9.79 -18.47
N ASN A 536 -4.95 -10.23 -17.68
CA ASN A 536 -5.31 -11.64 -17.53
C ASN A 536 -4.09 -12.51 -17.14
N ILE A 537 -3.30 -12.00 -16.20
CA ILE A 537 -2.15 -12.71 -15.60
C ILE A 537 -2.61 -13.28 -14.27
N ASN A 538 -2.37 -14.59 -14.05
CA ASN A 538 -2.66 -15.20 -12.76
C ASN A 538 -1.94 -14.43 -11.64
N LYS A 539 -2.70 -13.88 -10.70
CA LYS A 539 -2.20 -13.09 -9.57
C LYS A 539 -1.14 -13.83 -8.71
N ASP A 540 -1.23 -15.16 -8.61
CA ASP A 540 -0.28 -16.00 -7.88
C ASP A 540 1.06 -16.18 -8.62
N SER A 541 1.17 -15.68 -9.86
CA SER A 541 2.39 -15.75 -10.70
C SER A 541 3.10 -14.41 -10.85
N VAL A 542 2.78 -13.42 -10.01
CA VAL A 542 3.34 -12.07 -10.07
C VAL A 542 4.12 -11.76 -8.81
N ASP A 543 5.39 -11.39 -8.96
CA ASP A 543 6.14 -10.69 -7.91
C ASP A 543 6.01 -9.18 -8.12
N ILE A 544 5.70 -8.42 -7.06
CA ILE A 544 5.63 -6.95 -7.06
C ILE A 544 6.43 -6.44 -5.88
N LEU A 545 7.45 -5.64 -6.15
CA LEU A 545 8.27 -5.01 -5.12
C LEU A 545 8.17 -3.49 -5.23
N SER A 546 8.31 -2.80 -4.12
CA SER A 546 8.19 -1.34 -4.06
C SER A 546 9.15 -0.76 -3.04
N MET A 547 9.71 0.40 -3.37
CA MET A 547 10.54 1.22 -2.48
C MET A 547 10.04 2.66 -2.51
N SER A 548 9.96 3.28 -1.35
CA SER A 548 9.67 4.71 -1.20
C SER A 548 10.18 5.25 0.12
N TYR A 549 10.35 6.57 0.23
CA TYR A 549 10.70 7.23 1.49
C TYR A 549 9.70 6.96 2.62
N PHE A 550 8.43 6.75 2.28
CA PHE A 550 7.41 6.39 3.28
C PHE A 550 7.74 5.11 4.04
N TYR A 551 8.54 4.22 3.44
CA TYR A 551 9.01 2.97 4.03
C TYR A 551 10.53 2.95 4.17
N ASN A 552 11.13 4.09 4.52
CA ASN A 552 12.56 4.26 4.79
C ASN A 552 13.47 3.88 3.61
N SER A 553 13.00 4.07 2.38
CA SER A 553 13.75 3.72 1.15
C SER A 553 14.26 2.27 1.10
N VAL A 554 13.57 1.36 1.77
CA VAL A 554 13.88 -0.09 1.73
C VAL A 554 12.97 -0.76 0.71
N LEU A 555 13.56 -1.61 -0.15
CA LEU A 555 12.80 -2.45 -1.06
C LEU A 555 12.00 -3.48 -0.26
N ARG A 556 10.71 -3.57 -0.50
CA ARG A 556 9.79 -4.48 0.18
C ARG A 556 8.90 -5.21 -0.82
N ALA A 557 8.49 -6.41 -0.47
CA ALA A 557 7.50 -7.13 -1.23
C ALA A 557 6.10 -6.53 -0.98
N VAL A 558 5.40 -6.19 -2.06
CA VAL A 558 3.95 -6.01 -2.08
C VAL A 558 3.31 -7.39 -2.31
N GLU A 559 3.95 -8.19 -3.16
CA GLU A 559 3.66 -9.60 -3.42
C GLU A 559 4.96 -10.32 -3.78
N GLY A 560 5.06 -11.60 -3.47
CA GLY A 560 6.28 -12.37 -3.72
C GLY A 560 7.39 -12.13 -2.69
N LYS A 561 8.65 -12.17 -3.12
CA LYS A 561 9.82 -12.08 -2.23
C LYS A 561 10.88 -11.12 -2.77
N VAL A 562 11.47 -10.30 -1.88
CA VAL A 562 12.57 -9.38 -2.21
C VAL A 562 13.80 -10.14 -2.70
N GLU A 563 14.07 -11.31 -2.10
CA GLU A 563 15.20 -12.17 -2.43
C GLU A 563 15.21 -12.58 -3.90
N ASN A 564 14.04 -12.70 -4.52
CA ASN A 564 13.92 -13.01 -5.93
C ASN A 564 14.63 -11.95 -6.80
N PHE A 565 14.42 -10.66 -6.51
CA PHE A 565 15.10 -9.58 -7.22
C PHE A 565 16.57 -9.49 -6.84
N THR A 566 16.89 -9.60 -5.56
CA THR A 566 18.26 -9.47 -5.08
C THR A 566 19.17 -10.55 -5.68
N ASN A 567 18.68 -11.79 -5.76
CA ASN A 567 19.41 -12.91 -6.37
C ASN A 567 19.61 -12.68 -7.88
N ASP A 568 18.54 -12.35 -8.60
CA ASP A 568 18.60 -12.11 -10.05
C ASP A 568 19.48 -10.90 -10.37
N TYR A 569 19.40 -9.82 -9.58
CA TYR A 569 20.28 -8.67 -9.73
C TYR A 569 21.74 -9.01 -9.44
N THR A 570 22.03 -9.84 -8.45
CA THR A 570 23.40 -10.28 -8.15
C THR A 570 24.01 -11.01 -9.34
N LEU A 571 23.24 -11.90 -9.98
CA LEU A 571 23.68 -12.62 -11.18
C LEU A 571 23.83 -11.67 -12.36
N PHE A 572 22.90 -10.74 -12.57
CA PHE A 572 23.00 -9.71 -13.59
C PHE A 572 24.26 -8.83 -13.39
N ASN A 573 24.51 -8.37 -12.18
CA ASN A 573 25.62 -7.47 -11.85
C ASN A 573 27.00 -8.11 -12.03
N ALA A 574 27.07 -9.45 -12.00
CA ALA A 574 28.29 -10.21 -12.24
C ALA A 574 28.64 -10.37 -13.73
N LEU A 575 27.75 -9.99 -14.66
CA LEU A 575 27.97 -10.13 -16.09
C LEU A 575 29.00 -9.10 -16.60
N ASP A 576 29.82 -9.52 -17.55
CA ASP A 576 30.74 -8.61 -18.24
C ASP A 576 30.01 -7.88 -19.39
N PRO A 577 29.78 -6.56 -19.29
CA PRO A 577 29.08 -5.80 -20.31
C PRO A 577 29.82 -5.73 -21.65
N THR A 578 31.11 -6.07 -21.69
CA THR A 578 31.91 -6.11 -22.94
C THR A 578 31.78 -7.45 -23.66
N SER A 579 31.21 -8.48 -23.03
CA SER A 579 31.00 -9.79 -23.60
C SER A 579 30.05 -9.74 -24.80
N PRO A 580 30.31 -10.48 -25.88
CA PRO A 580 29.38 -10.63 -27.02
C PRO A 580 28.04 -11.27 -26.62
N THR A 581 28.01 -12.04 -25.54
CA THR A 581 26.81 -12.73 -25.02
C THR A 581 26.05 -11.91 -23.98
N TYR A 582 26.58 -10.77 -23.56
CA TYR A 582 26.02 -9.96 -22.48
C TYR A 582 24.50 -9.72 -22.59
N LEU A 583 24.03 -9.28 -23.76
CA LEU A 583 22.60 -8.98 -23.93
C LEU A 583 21.71 -10.21 -23.74
N THR A 584 22.16 -11.35 -24.26
CA THR A 584 21.40 -12.61 -24.11
C THR A 584 21.38 -13.12 -22.67
N GLU A 585 22.49 -12.94 -21.95
CA GLU A 585 22.61 -13.32 -20.54
C GLU A 585 21.84 -12.36 -19.65
N ALA A 586 21.97 -11.06 -19.85
CA ALA A 586 21.29 -10.02 -19.09
C ALA A 586 19.76 -10.10 -19.24
N ASP A 587 19.27 -10.41 -20.46
CA ASP A 587 17.83 -10.55 -20.75
C ASP A 587 17.21 -11.80 -20.10
N GLN A 588 17.97 -12.65 -19.43
CA GLN A 588 17.44 -13.72 -18.57
C GLN A 588 16.87 -13.20 -17.25
N TYR A 589 17.38 -12.07 -16.76
CA TYR A 589 17.03 -11.47 -15.48
C TYR A 589 16.18 -10.22 -15.63
N ILE A 590 16.60 -9.31 -16.51
CA ILE A 590 15.98 -7.99 -16.72
C ILE A 590 15.47 -7.90 -18.16
N ASP A 591 14.23 -7.49 -18.34
CA ASP A 591 13.70 -7.16 -19.66
C ASP A 591 14.29 -5.83 -20.13
N LEU A 592 15.49 -5.88 -20.75
CA LEU A 592 16.26 -4.70 -21.11
C LEU A 592 15.54 -3.78 -22.11
N THR A 593 14.68 -4.31 -22.96
CA THR A 593 13.87 -3.50 -23.90
C THR A 593 12.84 -2.68 -23.12
N HIS A 594 12.10 -3.33 -22.23
CA HIS A 594 11.14 -2.66 -21.36
C HIS A 594 11.84 -1.67 -20.42
N TYR A 595 12.98 -2.05 -19.87
CA TYR A 595 13.77 -1.21 -18.98
C TYR A 595 14.31 0.04 -19.69
N SER A 596 14.70 -0.06 -20.98
CA SER A 596 15.08 1.10 -21.77
C SER A 596 13.94 2.11 -21.91
N ASP A 597 12.72 1.65 -22.18
CA ASP A 597 11.53 2.51 -22.26
C ASP A 597 11.26 3.22 -20.91
N TYR A 598 11.43 2.51 -19.80
CA TYR A 598 11.30 3.07 -18.44
C TYR A 598 12.33 4.18 -18.19
N ILE A 599 13.61 3.90 -18.42
CA ILE A 599 14.71 4.86 -18.23
C ILE A 599 14.56 6.09 -19.14
N ILE A 600 14.08 5.91 -20.38
CA ILE A 600 13.80 7.03 -21.28
C ILE A 600 12.70 7.92 -20.67
N GLY A 601 11.64 7.34 -20.12
CA GLY A 601 10.57 8.10 -19.50
C GLY A 601 11.06 8.93 -18.31
N GLU A 602 11.85 8.34 -17.40
CA GLU A 602 12.42 9.00 -16.22
C GLU A 602 13.37 10.14 -16.63
N SER A 603 14.29 9.87 -17.55
CA SER A 603 15.29 10.86 -17.99
C SER A 603 14.70 11.96 -18.87
N TRP A 604 13.73 11.64 -19.73
CA TRP A 604 13.06 12.64 -20.54
C TRP A 604 12.30 13.65 -19.68
N MET A 605 11.60 13.16 -18.64
CA MET A 605 10.96 14.02 -17.64
C MET A 605 11.96 14.75 -16.75
N GLY A 606 13.21 14.28 -16.66
CA GLY A 606 14.22 14.83 -15.75
C GLY A 606 13.81 14.60 -14.29
N ASN A 607 13.33 13.40 -13.97
CA ASN A 607 12.91 13.06 -12.61
C ASN A 607 14.13 12.87 -11.71
N VAL A 608 14.27 13.71 -10.69
CA VAL A 608 15.36 13.66 -9.69
C VAL A 608 14.88 13.14 -8.33
N ASP A 609 13.57 12.86 -8.17
CA ASP A 609 13.02 12.11 -7.03
C ASP A 609 13.11 10.59 -7.27
N TRP A 610 14.10 10.19 -8.03
CA TRP A 610 14.43 8.86 -8.52
C TRP A 610 15.95 8.82 -8.80
N PRO A 611 16.69 7.71 -8.64
CA PRO A 611 16.25 6.34 -8.33
C PRO A 611 16.32 5.96 -6.83
N GLN A 612 16.49 6.90 -5.93
CA GLN A 612 16.53 6.69 -4.48
C GLN A 612 15.13 6.58 -3.84
N ASN A 613 14.09 6.86 -4.60
CA ASN A 613 12.69 6.85 -4.21
C ASN A 613 11.82 6.37 -5.38
N ASN A 614 10.54 6.14 -5.14
CA ASN A 614 9.52 5.88 -6.17
C ASN A 614 9.84 4.70 -7.11
N ILE A 615 10.41 3.62 -6.56
CA ILE A 615 10.69 2.39 -7.32
C ILE A 615 9.52 1.42 -7.18
N LYS A 616 9.06 0.92 -8.33
CA LYS A 616 8.13 -0.20 -8.42
C LYS A 616 8.56 -1.15 -9.51
N ILE A 617 8.89 -2.38 -9.10
CA ILE A 617 9.35 -3.43 -10.00
C ILE A 617 8.45 -4.64 -9.92
N TYR A 618 8.34 -5.37 -11.00
CA TYR A 618 7.50 -6.55 -11.07
C TYR A 618 8.04 -7.55 -12.08
N ARG A 619 7.62 -8.80 -11.91
CA ARG A 619 7.79 -9.85 -12.93
C ARG A 619 6.61 -10.80 -12.93
N SER A 620 6.39 -11.47 -14.04
CA SER A 620 5.32 -12.45 -14.19
C SER A 620 5.66 -13.49 -15.27
N ASN A 621 4.83 -14.50 -15.43
CA ASN A 621 4.96 -15.47 -16.50
C ASN A 621 4.92 -14.84 -17.92
N LYS A 622 4.21 -13.72 -18.10
CA LYS A 622 4.20 -12.99 -19.39
C LYS A 622 5.54 -12.33 -19.74
N SER A 623 6.34 -11.99 -18.73
CA SER A 623 7.70 -11.48 -18.95
C SER A 623 8.75 -12.60 -18.95
N ASN A 624 8.35 -13.87 -18.96
CA ASN A 624 9.22 -15.03 -18.70
C ASN A 624 9.98 -14.87 -17.37
N TYR A 625 9.31 -14.28 -16.36
CA TYR A 625 9.85 -13.94 -15.04
C TYR A 625 11.05 -12.98 -15.07
N ARG A 626 11.24 -12.21 -16.15
CA ARG A 626 12.21 -11.11 -16.20
C ARG A 626 11.64 -9.88 -15.48
N TRP A 627 12.49 -9.16 -14.78
CA TRP A 627 12.10 -7.97 -14.05
C TRP A 627 11.82 -6.79 -15.00
N ARG A 628 10.76 -6.07 -14.69
CA ARG A 628 10.26 -4.88 -15.35
C ARG A 628 9.99 -3.78 -14.33
N PHE A 629 9.97 -2.54 -14.81
CA PHE A 629 9.75 -1.36 -13.97
C PHE A 629 8.46 -0.65 -14.40
N ALA A 630 7.72 -0.08 -13.44
CA ALA A 630 6.53 0.71 -13.72
C ALA A 630 6.81 2.19 -13.50
N LEU A 631 6.32 3.04 -14.42
CA LEU A 631 6.37 4.49 -14.26
C LEU A 631 5.36 4.94 -13.22
N ILE A 632 5.84 5.60 -12.18
CA ILE A 632 5.04 6.13 -11.08
C ILE A 632 5.63 7.44 -10.58
N ASP A 633 4.75 8.32 -10.09
CA ASP A 633 5.09 9.49 -9.26
C ASP A 633 6.08 10.46 -9.91
N LEU A 634 5.78 10.93 -11.12
CA LEU A 634 6.60 11.89 -11.86
C LEU A 634 6.28 13.35 -11.48
N GLU A 635 5.40 13.62 -10.50
CA GLU A 635 4.85 14.96 -10.24
C GLU A 635 5.87 16.00 -9.81
N LEU A 636 7.03 15.60 -9.30
CA LEU A 636 8.13 16.50 -8.95
C LEU A 636 9.10 16.76 -10.10
N ALA A 637 8.94 16.11 -11.23
CA ALA A 637 9.66 16.43 -12.46
C ALA A 637 9.04 17.65 -13.15
N MET A 638 9.88 18.51 -13.71
CA MET A 638 9.54 19.74 -14.45
C MET A 638 8.70 20.78 -13.68
N GLN A 639 8.86 22.03 -14.06
CA GLN A 639 7.98 23.12 -13.59
C GLN A 639 6.57 22.98 -14.21
N PRO A 640 5.51 23.52 -13.59
CA PRO A 640 5.50 24.26 -12.31
C PRO A 640 5.59 23.31 -11.11
N ASN A 641 6.05 23.84 -9.98
CA ASN A 641 6.10 23.14 -8.69
C ASN A 641 6.86 21.80 -8.73
N GLY A 642 7.75 21.63 -9.69
CA GLY A 642 8.71 20.53 -9.76
C GLY A 642 10.10 20.98 -9.37
N TRP A 643 11.00 20.03 -9.20
CA TRP A 643 12.40 20.29 -8.83
C TRP A 643 13.29 20.55 -10.05
N THR A 644 12.80 20.25 -11.25
CA THR A 644 13.52 20.37 -12.50
C THR A 644 12.78 21.23 -13.51
N SER A 645 13.46 21.57 -14.60
CA SER A 645 12.95 22.30 -15.74
C SER A 645 13.27 21.58 -17.05
N CYS A 646 12.78 22.09 -18.18
CA CYS A 646 13.08 21.52 -19.49
C CYS A 646 14.57 21.57 -19.86
N THR A 647 15.37 22.40 -19.18
CA THR A 647 16.82 22.57 -19.46
C THR A 647 17.70 21.64 -18.64
N ASP A 648 17.13 20.91 -17.67
CA ASP A 648 17.93 19.98 -16.84
C ASP A 648 18.28 18.72 -17.62
N ASN A 649 19.56 18.33 -17.57
CA ASN A 649 20.08 17.19 -18.30
C ASN A 649 19.82 15.89 -17.52
N GLY A 650 18.71 15.21 -17.83
CA GLY A 650 18.32 13.94 -17.20
C GLY A 650 19.29 12.79 -17.49
N ILE A 651 19.99 12.80 -18.63
CA ILE A 651 21.00 11.78 -18.97
C ILE A 651 22.25 11.97 -18.11
N ARG A 652 22.73 13.21 -17.96
CA ARG A 652 23.83 13.53 -17.05
C ARG A 652 23.49 13.13 -15.61
N TYR A 653 22.30 13.48 -15.16
CA TYR A 653 21.84 13.10 -13.83
C TYR A 653 21.95 11.58 -13.60
N MET A 654 21.56 10.76 -14.58
CA MET A 654 21.70 9.30 -14.48
C MET A 654 23.15 8.83 -14.49
N LEU A 655 24.00 9.43 -15.35
CA LEU A 655 25.42 9.08 -15.43
C LEU A 655 26.18 9.39 -14.14
N ASP A 656 25.73 10.38 -13.39
CA ASP A 656 26.34 10.82 -12.13
C ASP A 656 25.85 10.01 -10.91
N GLN A 657 24.94 9.03 -11.09
CA GLN A 657 24.45 8.18 -10.01
C GLN A 657 25.47 7.11 -9.61
N SER A 658 25.37 6.65 -8.34
CA SER A 658 26.22 5.57 -7.83
C SER A 658 25.83 4.21 -8.44
N THR A 659 26.83 3.42 -8.80
CA THR A 659 26.66 2.02 -9.19
C THR A 659 26.21 1.11 -8.03
N ASP A 660 26.24 1.60 -6.78
CA ASP A 660 25.70 0.89 -5.63
C ASP A 660 24.16 0.86 -5.63
N ASN A 661 23.52 1.78 -6.38
CA ASN A 661 22.09 1.77 -6.52
C ASN A 661 21.67 0.78 -7.62
N PRO A 662 21.03 -0.36 -7.28
CA PRO A 662 20.70 -1.41 -8.23
C PRO A 662 19.75 -0.95 -9.34
N TYR A 663 18.88 0.01 -9.05
CA TYR A 663 17.81 0.44 -9.95
C TYR A 663 18.33 1.29 -11.13
N ILE A 664 19.45 1.94 -10.98
CA ILE A 664 20.13 2.68 -12.07
C ILE A 664 21.39 1.94 -12.56
N ASN A 665 22.04 1.13 -11.72
CA ASN A 665 23.22 0.38 -12.13
C ASN A 665 22.92 -0.60 -13.28
N ILE A 666 21.70 -1.11 -13.38
CA ILE A 666 21.25 -1.91 -14.54
C ILE A 666 21.53 -1.14 -15.83
N TRP A 667 21.22 0.16 -15.88
CA TRP A 667 21.50 0.99 -17.06
C TRP A 667 22.98 1.36 -17.19
N LEU A 668 23.62 1.79 -16.10
CA LEU A 668 25.03 2.19 -16.09
C LEU A 668 25.96 1.07 -16.55
N GLN A 669 25.65 -0.18 -16.21
CA GLN A 669 26.35 -1.35 -16.68
C GLN A 669 26.03 -1.64 -18.14
N SER A 670 24.75 -1.62 -18.50
CA SER A 670 24.29 -2.01 -19.85
C SER A 670 24.77 -1.05 -20.94
N ILE A 671 24.86 0.27 -20.68
CA ILE A 671 25.36 1.24 -21.66
C ILE A 671 26.85 1.09 -22.00
N GLN A 672 27.60 0.33 -21.23
CA GLN A 672 28.98 -0.04 -21.56
C GLN A 672 29.01 -1.04 -22.74
N ASN A 673 27.94 -1.81 -22.96
CA ASN A 673 27.76 -2.62 -24.14
C ASN A 673 27.38 -1.75 -25.34
N LEU A 674 28.20 -1.76 -26.38
CA LEU A 674 28.00 -0.88 -27.54
C LEU A 674 26.67 -1.12 -28.26
N THR A 675 26.24 -2.36 -28.37
CA THR A 675 24.97 -2.73 -29.03
C THR A 675 23.79 -2.20 -28.24
N TYR A 676 23.77 -2.38 -26.91
CA TYR A 676 22.72 -1.83 -26.04
C TYR A 676 22.69 -0.30 -26.10
N ARG A 677 23.85 0.34 -25.96
CA ARG A 677 23.96 1.81 -26.02
C ARG A 677 23.38 2.38 -27.33
N ASN A 678 23.73 1.78 -28.45
CA ASN A 678 23.21 2.22 -29.76
C ASN A 678 21.70 1.98 -29.86
N SER A 679 21.21 0.84 -29.41
CA SER A 679 19.76 0.54 -29.37
C SER A 679 19.00 1.50 -28.45
N PHE A 680 19.55 1.86 -27.27
CA PHE A 680 18.98 2.83 -26.35
C PHE A 680 18.89 4.22 -26.99
N ILE A 681 19.96 4.71 -27.61
CA ILE A 681 19.98 6.01 -28.30
C ILE A 681 18.96 6.04 -29.45
N ASN A 682 18.91 4.99 -30.27
CA ASN A 682 17.95 4.90 -31.35
C ASN A 682 16.51 4.87 -30.82
N ARG A 683 16.23 4.07 -29.79
CA ARG A 683 14.90 4.00 -29.16
C ARG A 683 14.47 5.35 -28.59
N TYR A 684 15.40 6.07 -27.97
CA TYR A 684 15.15 7.43 -27.47
C TYR A 684 14.77 8.38 -28.62
N ALA A 685 15.53 8.35 -29.71
CA ALA A 685 15.24 9.14 -30.92
C ALA A 685 13.90 8.76 -31.57
N ASP A 686 13.56 7.47 -31.61
CA ASP A 686 12.30 6.99 -32.17
C ASP A 686 11.10 7.53 -31.35
N LEU A 687 11.16 7.47 -30.03
CA LEU A 687 10.11 8.01 -29.16
C LEU A 687 9.96 9.53 -29.35
N MET A 688 11.07 10.27 -29.42
CA MET A 688 11.03 11.73 -29.67
C MET A 688 10.53 12.08 -31.08
N ASN A 689 10.65 11.18 -32.05
CA ASN A 689 10.14 11.36 -33.42
C ASN A 689 8.70 10.87 -33.61
N THR A 690 8.11 10.21 -32.59
CA THR A 690 6.78 9.60 -32.67
C THR A 690 5.91 10.02 -31.47
N SER A 691 5.94 9.23 -30.41
CA SER A 691 5.04 9.38 -29.27
C SER A 691 5.32 10.62 -28.41
N TYR A 692 6.59 11.06 -28.37
CA TYR A 692 7.04 12.25 -27.61
C TYR A 692 7.14 13.51 -28.48
N LEU A 693 6.54 13.52 -29.68
CA LEU A 693 6.39 14.74 -30.46
C LEU A 693 5.70 15.82 -29.61
N THR A 694 6.22 17.03 -29.67
CA THR A 694 5.70 18.16 -28.88
C THR A 694 4.20 18.33 -29.04
N ASP A 695 3.67 18.28 -30.26
CA ASP A 695 2.23 18.38 -30.51
C ASP A 695 1.41 17.25 -29.84
N THR A 696 1.96 16.04 -29.82
CA THR A 696 1.33 14.88 -29.17
C THR A 696 1.28 15.04 -27.64
N LEU A 697 2.36 15.57 -27.05
CA LEU A 697 2.45 15.85 -25.62
C LEU A 697 1.52 16.99 -25.22
N LEU A 698 1.49 18.07 -26.02
CA LEU A 698 0.59 19.19 -25.82
C LEU A 698 -0.88 18.79 -25.93
N ALA A 699 -1.23 17.96 -26.89
CA ALA A 699 -2.58 17.41 -27.03
C ALA A 699 -2.98 16.56 -25.81
N THR A 700 -2.06 15.75 -25.28
CA THR A 700 -2.26 14.97 -24.07
C THR A 700 -2.49 15.88 -22.86
N LYS A 701 -1.61 16.86 -22.65
CA LYS A 701 -1.76 17.89 -21.60
C LYS A 701 -3.13 18.59 -21.68
N GLN A 702 -3.53 19.00 -22.89
CA GLN A 702 -4.80 19.68 -23.09
C GLN A 702 -6.01 18.77 -22.79
N SER A 703 -5.93 17.49 -23.09
CA SER A 703 -6.97 16.52 -22.74
C SER A 703 -7.15 16.43 -21.24
N PHE A 704 -6.06 16.32 -20.46
CA PHE A 704 -6.12 16.33 -19.00
C PHE A 704 -6.66 17.63 -18.42
N PHE A 705 -6.23 18.77 -18.96
CA PHE A 705 -6.75 20.08 -18.58
C PHE A 705 -8.28 20.16 -18.75
N ASN A 706 -8.77 19.77 -19.92
CA ASN A 706 -10.20 19.85 -20.25
C ASN A 706 -11.07 19.00 -19.33
N LYS A 707 -10.55 17.90 -18.82
CA LYS A 707 -11.25 17.00 -17.90
C LYS A 707 -11.49 17.60 -16.50
N MET A 708 -10.68 18.58 -16.09
CA MET A 708 -10.71 19.09 -14.71
C MET A 708 -11.07 20.57 -14.58
N VAL A 709 -10.83 21.37 -15.60
CA VAL A 709 -10.93 22.83 -15.53
C VAL A 709 -12.28 23.34 -15.02
N LEU A 710 -13.37 22.68 -15.39
CA LEU A 710 -14.73 23.06 -14.99
C LEU A 710 -15.05 22.75 -13.53
N GLU A 711 -14.32 21.80 -12.94
CA GLU A 711 -14.52 21.39 -11.54
C GLU A 711 -13.61 22.16 -10.55
N MET A 712 -12.50 22.73 -11.03
CA MET A 712 -11.55 23.44 -10.16
C MET A 712 -12.17 24.58 -9.33
N PRO A 713 -13.14 25.38 -9.83
CA PRO A 713 -13.79 26.37 -8.97
C PRO A 713 -14.50 25.79 -7.74
N LYS A 714 -15.11 24.58 -7.87
CA LYS A 714 -15.77 23.88 -6.77
C LYS A 714 -14.72 23.30 -5.80
N GLU A 715 -13.60 22.83 -6.33
CA GLU A 715 -12.46 22.36 -5.56
C GLU A 715 -11.87 23.49 -4.71
N TYR A 716 -11.66 24.68 -5.28
CA TYR A 716 -11.20 25.86 -4.54
C TYR A 716 -12.23 26.37 -3.53
N GLN A 717 -13.52 26.27 -3.85
CA GLN A 717 -14.59 26.61 -2.90
C GLN A 717 -14.54 25.69 -1.67
N ARG A 718 -14.17 24.43 -1.84
CA ARG A 718 -14.16 23.42 -0.77
C ARG A 718 -12.86 23.42 0.04
N TRP A 719 -11.72 23.47 -0.64
CA TRP A 719 -10.41 23.22 -0.06
C TRP A 719 -9.43 24.40 -0.17
N GLY A 720 -9.68 25.34 -1.06
CA GLY A 720 -8.89 26.54 -1.26
C GLY A 720 -9.38 27.72 -0.42
N ASP A 721 -9.15 28.94 -0.93
CA ASP A 721 -9.72 30.17 -0.38
C ASP A 721 -11.04 30.50 -1.10
N PRO A 722 -12.20 30.30 -0.47
CA PRO A 722 -13.49 30.55 -1.09
C PRO A 722 -13.74 32.04 -1.43
N ASN A 723 -12.94 32.95 -0.84
CA ASN A 723 -13.04 34.37 -1.10
C ASN A 723 -12.18 34.82 -2.31
N ASN A 724 -11.31 33.98 -2.82
CA ASN A 724 -10.39 34.28 -3.92
C ASN A 724 -10.33 33.19 -5.01
N ILE A 725 -11.46 32.63 -5.38
CA ILE A 725 -11.53 31.61 -6.46
C ILE A 725 -10.93 32.14 -7.79
N PRO A 726 -11.22 33.37 -8.25
CA PRO A 726 -10.62 33.91 -9.49
C PRO A 726 -9.09 33.94 -9.47
N GLY A 727 -8.47 34.32 -8.34
CA GLY A 727 -7.01 34.32 -8.20
C GLY A 727 -6.41 32.95 -8.25
N GLN A 728 -7.05 31.97 -7.61
CA GLN A 728 -6.62 30.56 -7.65
C GLN A 728 -6.78 29.95 -9.05
N MET A 729 -7.87 30.26 -9.77
CA MET A 729 -8.04 29.87 -11.17
C MET A 729 -6.95 30.50 -12.07
N THR A 730 -6.58 31.73 -11.83
CA THR A 730 -5.46 32.37 -12.55
C THR A 730 -4.16 31.59 -12.33
N ASN A 731 -3.86 31.23 -11.09
CA ASN A 731 -2.69 30.37 -10.77
C ASN A 731 -2.76 29.02 -11.46
N PHE A 732 -3.92 28.39 -11.48
CA PHE A 732 -4.13 27.12 -12.16
C PHE A 732 -3.83 27.23 -13.67
N PHE A 733 -4.35 28.27 -14.34
CA PHE A 733 -4.05 28.53 -15.75
C PHE A 733 -2.56 28.80 -15.98
N ASN A 734 -1.94 29.62 -15.12
CA ASN A 734 -0.51 29.91 -15.19
C ASN A 734 0.35 28.64 -15.05
N ASN A 735 -0.01 27.75 -14.13
CA ASN A 735 0.68 26.48 -13.96
C ASN A 735 0.59 25.60 -15.22
N HIS A 736 -0.57 25.56 -15.86
CA HIS A 736 -0.74 24.86 -17.12
C HIS A 736 0.04 25.49 -18.27
N GLU A 737 0.17 26.80 -18.32
CA GLU A 737 0.98 27.52 -19.30
C GLU A 737 2.48 27.26 -19.09
N ILE A 738 2.96 27.32 -17.86
CA ILE A 738 4.35 26.99 -17.53
C ILE A 738 4.67 25.56 -17.97
N PHE A 739 3.81 24.58 -17.63
CA PHE A 739 4.03 23.20 -18.05
C PHE A 739 4.04 23.03 -19.56
N GLN A 740 3.20 23.76 -20.29
CA GLN A 740 3.20 23.78 -21.74
C GLN A 740 4.54 24.26 -22.32
N GLN A 741 5.11 25.33 -21.74
CA GLN A 741 6.42 25.86 -22.11
C GLN A 741 7.53 24.83 -21.84
N GLN A 742 7.46 24.10 -20.70
CA GLN A 742 8.40 23.02 -20.41
C GLN A 742 8.35 21.91 -21.46
N LEU A 743 7.16 21.47 -21.86
CA LEU A 743 6.99 20.44 -22.88
C LEU A 743 7.50 20.91 -24.26
N ALA A 744 7.32 22.19 -24.59
CA ALA A 744 7.72 22.77 -25.88
C ALA A 744 9.23 22.83 -26.06
N CYS A 745 10.00 23.11 -25.00
CA CYS A 745 11.47 23.21 -25.09
C CYS A 745 12.19 21.87 -24.94
N ARG A 746 11.55 20.86 -24.33
CA ARG A 746 12.25 19.66 -23.83
C ARG A 746 12.92 18.82 -24.92
N ASN A 747 12.27 18.61 -26.05
CA ASN A 747 12.80 17.71 -27.08
C ASN A 747 14.12 18.21 -27.70
N GLU A 748 14.29 19.50 -27.89
CA GLU A 748 15.53 20.06 -28.42
C GLU A 748 16.67 19.88 -27.43
N ILE A 749 16.43 20.20 -26.16
CA ILE A 749 17.42 20.04 -25.09
C ILE A 749 17.85 18.58 -24.94
N VAL A 750 16.89 17.65 -24.87
CA VAL A 750 17.24 16.21 -24.76
C VAL A 750 18.05 15.70 -25.95
N ARG A 751 17.81 16.20 -27.16
CA ARG A 751 18.63 15.86 -28.32
C ARG A 751 20.07 16.33 -28.18
N GLU A 752 20.26 17.55 -27.68
CA GLU A 752 21.59 18.11 -27.40
C GLU A 752 22.28 17.33 -26.26
N ASP A 753 21.54 16.96 -25.22
CA ASP A 753 22.03 16.11 -24.13
C ASP A 753 22.52 14.75 -24.66
N ILE A 754 21.75 14.08 -25.53
CA ILE A 754 22.15 12.80 -26.16
C ILE A 754 23.44 12.97 -26.96
N LEU A 755 23.54 14.03 -27.78
CA LEU A 755 24.76 14.29 -28.57
C LEU A 755 25.97 14.47 -27.64
N THR A 756 25.83 15.24 -26.60
CA THR A 756 26.91 15.59 -25.67
C THR A 756 27.34 14.39 -24.83
N GLU A 757 26.39 13.72 -24.18
CA GLU A 757 26.69 12.66 -23.21
C GLU A 757 27.18 11.37 -23.87
N PHE A 758 26.69 11.05 -25.05
CA PHE A 758 27.17 9.90 -25.82
C PHE A 758 28.25 10.24 -26.84
N GLN A 759 28.76 11.48 -26.87
CA GLN A 759 29.83 11.99 -27.72
C GLN A 759 29.54 11.75 -29.21
N LEU A 760 28.30 12.01 -29.63
CA LEU A 760 27.90 11.86 -31.01
C LEU A 760 28.30 13.10 -31.83
N THR A 761 28.72 12.91 -33.07
CA THR A 761 29.24 14.00 -33.92
C THR A 761 28.16 14.93 -34.46
N LYS A 762 26.96 14.42 -34.69
CA LYS A 762 25.80 15.17 -35.22
C LYS A 762 24.54 14.33 -35.18
N GLN A 763 23.38 15.00 -35.24
CA GLN A 763 22.13 14.36 -35.66
C GLN A 763 21.93 14.54 -37.17
N VAL A 764 21.25 13.58 -37.77
CA VAL A 764 20.90 13.60 -39.19
C VAL A 764 19.39 13.51 -39.31
N LYS A 765 18.80 14.42 -40.07
CA LYS A 765 17.39 14.35 -40.45
C LYS A 765 17.27 13.55 -41.74
N VAL A 766 16.58 12.42 -41.70
CA VAL A 766 16.30 11.60 -42.89
C VAL A 766 14.89 11.94 -43.37
N GLY A 767 14.77 12.45 -44.56
CA GLY A 767 13.49 12.59 -45.25
C GLY A 767 13.26 11.35 -46.12
N LEU A 768 12.12 10.72 -45.94
CA LEU A 768 11.67 9.61 -46.82
C LEU A 768 10.43 10.10 -47.57
N ASP A 769 10.39 9.84 -48.87
CA ASP A 769 9.29 10.23 -49.73
C ASP A 769 8.93 9.08 -50.68
N VAL A 770 7.65 8.93 -50.97
CA VAL A 770 7.13 7.95 -51.90
C VAL A 770 6.62 8.68 -53.13
N PHE A 771 7.22 8.41 -54.28
CA PHE A 771 6.80 9.04 -55.51
C PHE A 771 6.38 8.00 -56.58
N PRO A 772 5.23 8.16 -57.19
CA PRO A 772 4.16 9.11 -56.86
C PRO A 772 3.49 8.74 -55.53
N ASP A 773 2.85 9.72 -54.86
CA ASP A 773 2.23 9.58 -53.52
C ASP A 773 1.24 8.40 -53.39
N SER A 774 0.70 7.96 -54.53
CA SER A 774 -0.20 6.80 -54.60
C SER A 774 0.50 5.43 -54.63
N SER A 775 1.83 5.39 -54.68
CA SER A 775 2.60 4.15 -54.84
C SER A 775 2.73 3.30 -53.58
N GLY A 776 2.39 3.85 -52.41
CA GLY A 776 2.45 3.13 -51.14
C GLY A 776 2.82 4.01 -49.95
N SER A 777 3.23 3.38 -48.87
CA SER A 777 3.75 4.04 -47.67
C SER A 777 5.06 3.41 -47.23
N ILE A 778 5.92 4.21 -46.61
CA ILE A 778 7.16 3.73 -46.00
C ILE A 778 6.88 3.59 -44.51
N LEU A 779 7.05 2.39 -43.95
CA LEU A 779 7.03 2.14 -42.55
C LEU A 779 8.48 2.05 -42.06
N LEU A 780 8.83 2.88 -41.08
CA LEU A 780 10.09 2.76 -40.36
C LEU A 780 9.84 1.81 -39.19
N ASN A 781 10.53 0.69 -39.16
CA ASN A 781 10.50 -0.28 -38.08
C ASN A 781 11.55 0.05 -37.03
#